data_a02fcd1c9476d5fe0e060c4ccf94f754
#
_entry.id   a02fcd1c9476d5fe0e060c4ccf94f754
#
_cell.length_a   1.000
_cell.length_b   1.000
_cell.length_c   1.000
_cell.angle_alpha   90.00
_cell.angle_beta   90.00
_cell.angle_gamma   90.00
#
_symmetry.space_group_name_H-M   'P 1'
#
loop_
_entity.id
_entity.type
_entity.pdbx_description
1 polymer ?
#
loop_
_entity_poly.entity_id
_entity_poly.type
_entity_poly.pdbx_seq_one_letter_code
_entity_poly.pdbx_strand_id
1 'polypeptide(L)'
;MASPNKYIIAFLAICLMCLNIAAKDINGMISGKVLSSEGEPIDYATVYLKGTSFSGTTNEKGIYHISAPAGTYTIVFSSVGFEKLELTATITEKDRTKLNVKLKPDTQLAEVIVVGNGLSKVKNSAFNATAVDTKELVNTTKTLSEALSKAPGMKIRESGGVGSDMAVTMDGFCGKHVKVFIDGVPQEGVGSSFGINNIPVNFADRIEVYRGVVPVGFGSDAIGGVINIVTPKRQRRWFLDASYSYGSFNTHKTYVNFGQTLSSGFKYEINAFQNYSDNNYWVDAPVEDFTTGAINKNKLEHVRRFNDTYHNEAVIARIGFVNKPWADRLMAGFTYSHMYKEIQTGVRQEIVYGQKHRHGHSLIGALEYGKRNLFTPGLDVAFNANYNRNVTVNVDTASVKYNWRGETDKLNSPGEQSYQNSRANNNNWSATFTTDYRLKDNHLFTVNDVFNTFNRLNDNLLSSVVSSDEIGKITTKNIVGLSYRYMPNTKFNFTAFGKQYHQYVSGPAATTAAQDTYVKSSRSVDAFGYGAAGTWFMPLGFQIKASYEKAYRLPTIEEMFGDEDLEVGDMTLKPESSHNVNLNLSYNATFGTNIIYVEAGLIYRDTRDYIQRNILALSGGKSAATYVNYGKVDTKGFSVSARYNFSKWLSLGGNFTQMNVRDNMKTAMGSTVANVAYGERMPNQPYMFADSDINFYWHGLGGKGNVLTLTYDNQYTHKFCYYASNIGSNNNDYMVPNQFSHNLTISYGIKNGRYNLSFECQNFTNERLYDNFSLQKAGRAFYGKVRIYFGN
;
A
#
# COMPACT_ATOMS: atom_id res chain seq x y z
N MET A 1 20.11 32.86 13.25
CA MET A 1 19.80 31.47 12.79
C MET A 1 20.53 30.53 13.74
N ALA A 2 19.82 29.94 14.71
CA ALA A 2 20.41 28.99 15.64
C ALA A 2 20.44 27.61 15.01
N SER A 3 21.60 26.95 15.02
CA SER A 3 21.79 25.64 14.38
C SER A 3 20.90 24.57 15.01
N PRO A 4 20.29 23.68 14.21
CA PRO A 4 19.38 22.62 14.69
C PRO A 4 20.05 21.57 15.60
N ASN A 5 21.36 21.52 15.66
CA ASN A 5 22.11 20.53 16.44
C ASN A 5 21.96 20.65 17.98
N LYS A 6 21.56 21.78 18.51
CA LYS A 6 21.44 21.95 19.99
C LYS A 6 20.19 21.27 20.57
N TYR A 7 19.13 21.15 19.80
CA TYR A 7 17.87 20.52 20.26
C TYR A 7 17.89 18.99 20.17
N ILE A 8 18.62 18.44 19.19
CA ILE A 8 18.82 16.99 19.06
C ILE A 8 19.68 16.45 20.21
N ILE A 9 20.72 17.19 20.62
CA ILE A 9 21.58 16.80 21.75
C ILE A 9 20.82 16.90 23.08
N ALA A 10 19.95 17.90 23.24
CA ALA A 10 19.13 18.05 24.45
C ALA A 10 18.07 16.91 24.53
N PHE A 11 17.47 16.50 23.43
CA PHE A 11 16.51 15.39 23.40
C PHE A 11 17.18 14.04 23.69
N LEU A 12 18.37 13.80 23.14
CA LEU A 12 19.19 12.61 23.46
C LEU A 12 19.64 12.58 24.92
N ALA A 13 19.98 13.72 25.50
CA ALA A 13 20.37 13.82 26.91
C ALA A 13 19.20 13.56 27.87
N ILE A 14 17.98 13.96 27.52
CA ILE A 14 16.77 13.68 28.29
C ILE A 14 16.41 12.18 28.21
N CYS A 15 16.59 11.53 27.05
CA CYS A 15 16.39 10.07 26.91
C CYS A 15 17.43 9.24 27.72
N LEU A 16 18.65 9.76 27.90
CA LEU A 16 19.71 9.08 28.67
C LEU A 16 19.56 9.23 30.19
N MET A 17 18.88 10.26 30.66
CA MET A 17 18.63 10.46 32.08
C MET A 17 17.53 9.58 32.70
N CYS A 18 16.72 8.88 31.88
CA CYS A 18 15.68 7.95 32.36
C CYS A 18 16.19 6.52 32.63
N LEU A 19 17.49 6.25 32.56
CA LEU A 19 18.06 4.90 32.64
C LEU A 19 18.46 4.41 34.03
N ASN A 20 18.15 5.15 35.10
CA ASN A 20 18.47 4.71 36.47
C ASN A 20 17.20 4.47 37.31
N ILE A 21 16.47 3.37 37.00
CA ILE A 21 15.54 2.77 37.96
C ILE A 21 16.13 1.42 38.35
N ALA A 22 16.65 1.35 39.57
CA ALA A 22 17.15 0.10 40.14
C ALA A 22 16.09 -0.99 40.13
N ALA A 23 16.42 -2.12 39.51
CA ALA A 23 15.60 -3.33 39.55
C ALA A 23 15.49 -3.82 41.00
N LYS A 24 14.28 -3.77 41.54
CA LYS A 24 13.95 -4.39 42.82
C LYS A 24 13.86 -5.91 42.56
N ASP A 25 14.53 -6.69 43.40
CA ASP A 25 14.55 -8.15 43.30
C ASP A 25 13.14 -8.72 43.19
N ILE A 26 12.86 -9.43 42.12
CA ILE A 26 11.59 -10.11 41.85
C ILE A 26 11.65 -11.50 42.44
N ASN A 27 10.90 -11.78 43.51
CA ASN A 27 11.09 -12.95 44.34
C ASN A 27 10.13 -14.13 44.09
N GLY A 28 9.15 -14.01 43.17
CA GLY A 28 8.21 -15.09 42.87
C GLY A 28 7.75 -15.10 41.39
N MET A 29 7.19 -16.20 40.95
CA MET A 29 6.72 -16.39 39.56
C MET A 29 5.34 -17.05 39.55
N ILE A 30 4.42 -16.50 38.76
CA ILE A 30 3.18 -17.17 38.39
C ILE A 30 3.22 -17.60 36.93
N SER A 31 2.78 -18.83 36.68
CA SER A 31 2.77 -19.40 35.32
C SER A 31 1.58 -20.35 35.15
N GLY A 32 1.15 -20.57 33.92
CA GLY A 32 0.08 -21.50 33.63
C GLY A 32 -0.30 -21.54 32.16
N LYS A 33 -1.44 -22.16 31.87
CA LYS A 33 -2.03 -22.23 30.55
C LYS A 33 -3.32 -21.48 30.48
N VAL A 34 -3.53 -20.74 29.40
CA VAL A 34 -4.81 -20.16 29.03
C VAL A 34 -5.38 -20.98 27.87
N LEU A 35 -6.53 -21.58 28.08
CA LEU A 35 -7.20 -22.44 27.12
C LEU A 35 -8.58 -21.88 26.80
N SER A 36 -9.16 -22.25 25.65
CA SER A 36 -10.56 -22.04 25.33
C SER A 36 -11.44 -23.00 26.15
N SER A 37 -12.76 -22.79 26.15
CA SER A 37 -13.75 -23.73 26.75
C SER A 37 -13.61 -25.14 26.15
N GLU A 38 -13.18 -25.25 24.90
CA GLU A 38 -13.00 -26.51 24.15
C GLU A 38 -11.64 -27.17 24.42
N GLY A 39 -10.75 -26.49 25.20
CA GLY A 39 -9.43 -27.02 25.58
C GLY A 39 -8.32 -26.66 24.63
N GLU A 40 -8.57 -25.87 23.59
CA GLU A 40 -7.54 -25.39 22.67
C GLU A 40 -6.71 -24.28 23.32
N PRO A 41 -5.38 -24.24 23.10
CA PRO A 41 -4.53 -23.20 23.65
C PRO A 41 -4.85 -21.84 23.01
N ILE A 42 -4.98 -20.81 23.86
CA ILE A 42 -5.14 -19.42 23.42
C ILE A 42 -3.76 -18.76 23.40
N ASP A 43 -3.26 -18.47 22.23
CA ASP A 43 -2.03 -17.74 22.02
C ASP A 43 -2.26 -16.22 22.14
N TYR A 44 -1.20 -15.51 22.55
CA TYR A 44 -1.18 -14.05 22.71
C TYR A 44 -2.28 -13.48 23.63
N ALA A 45 -2.88 -14.30 24.51
CA ALA A 45 -3.72 -13.78 25.58
C ALA A 45 -2.86 -12.91 26.51
N THR A 46 -3.33 -11.71 26.79
CA THR A 46 -2.69 -10.81 27.73
C THR A 46 -3.03 -11.23 29.15
N VAL A 47 -2.03 -11.44 29.99
CA VAL A 47 -2.17 -11.76 31.42
C VAL A 47 -1.45 -10.68 32.22
N TYR A 48 -2.14 -9.99 33.11
CA TYR A 48 -1.53 -8.95 33.92
C TYR A 48 -2.05 -8.89 35.33
N LEU A 49 -1.23 -8.39 36.26
CA LEU A 49 -1.59 -8.17 37.64
C LEU A 49 -2.26 -6.79 37.77
N LYS A 50 -3.56 -6.77 38.13
CA LYS A 50 -4.38 -5.55 38.22
C LYS A 50 -3.79 -4.53 39.16
N GLY A 51 -3.66 -3.28 38.71
CA GLY A 51 -3.06 -2.19 39.49
C GLY A 51 -1.53 -2.19 39.57
N THR A 52 -0.84 -3.03 38.76
CA THR A 52 0.61 -3.11 38.73
C THR A 52 1.12 -3.04 37.29
N SER A 53 2.45 -2.92 37.09
CA SER A 53 3.09 -2.99 35.79
C SER A 53 3.49 -4.42 35.35
N PHE A 54 3.17 -5.44 36.17
CA PHE A 54 3.56 -6.82 35.88
C PHE A 54 2.58 -7.47 34.92
N SER A 55 3.05 -7.88 33.73
CA SER A 55 2.23 -8.52 32.70
C SER A 55 3.04 -9.53 31.89
N GLY A 56 2.35 -10.42 31.20
CA GLY A 56 2.90 -11.35 30.23
C GLY A 56 1.85 -11.69 29.17
N THR A 57 2.30 -12.34 28.08
CA THR A 57 1.42 -12.88 27.05
C THR A 57 1.60 -14.38 26.95
N THR A 58 0.55 -15.10 26.56
CA THR A 58 0.66 -16.52 26.27
C THR A 58 1.42 -16.78 24.97
N ASN A 59 2.17 -17.88 24.93
CA ASN A 59 2.79 -18.40 23.71
C ASN A 59 1.79 -19.27 22.90
N GLU A 60 2.24 -19.85 21.78
CA GLU A 60 1.43 -20.72 20.88
C GLU A 60 0.82 -21.96 21.59
N LYS A 61 1.36 -22.37 22.74
CA LYS A 61 0.83 -23.46 23.58
C LYS A 61 -0.08 -22.95 24.70
N GLY A 62 -0.46 -21.67 24.64
CA GLY A 62 -1.26 -20.99 25.65
C GLY A 62 -0.54 -20.76 26.99
N ILE A 63 0.81 -20.89 27.06
CA ILE A 63 1.57 -20.80 28.30
C ILE A 63 2.01 -19.37 28.55
N TYR A 64 1.78 -18.86 29.78
CA TYR A 64 2.24 -17.56 30.24
C TYR A 64 3.17 -17.67 31.44
N HIS A 65 3.97 -16.63 31.67
CA HIS A 65 4.83 -16.45 32.83
C HIS A 65 4.85 -14.98 33.23
N ILE A 66 4.63 -14.70 34.53
CA ILE A 66 4.73 -13.36 35.11
C ILE A 66 5.61 -13.48 36.35
N SER A 67 6.63 -12.65 36.46
CA SER A 67 7.47 -12.51 37.63
C SER A 67 7.10 -11.24 38.37
N ALA A 68 6.78 -11.33 39.65
CA ALA A 68 6.36 -10.21 40.49
C ALA A 68 6.77 -10.47 41.97
N PRO A 69 6.87 -9.41 42.80
CA PRO A 69 7.09 -9.56 44.23
C PRO A 69 6.04 -10.48 44.89
N ALA A 70 6.38 -11.14 45.97
CA ALA A 70 5.44 -11.94 46.75
C ALA A 70 4.25 -11.09 47.24
N GLY A 71 3.05 -11.60 47.09
CA GLY A 71 1.82 -10.87 47.43
C GLY A 71 0.60 -11.48 46.78
N THR A 72 -0.57 -11.02 47.22
CA THR A 72 -1.85 -11.47 46.66
C THR A 72 -2.31 -10.44 45.59
N TYR A 73 -2.53 -10.94 44.37
CA TYR A 73 -2.86 -10.10 43.22
C TYR A 73 -4.16 -10.56 42.55
N THR A 74 -4.93 -9.62 42.04
CA THR A 74 -5.97 -9.93 41.06
C THR A 74 -5.30 -10.04 39.68
N ILE A 75 -5.35 -11.23 39.10
CA ILE A 75 -4.77 -11.52 37.77
C ILE A 75 -5.88 -11.45 36.75
N VAL A 76 -5.64 -10.69 35.70
CA VAL A 76 -6.57 -10.49 34.63
C VAL A 76 -6.06 -11.22 33.38
N PHE A 77 -6.94 -12.06 32.85
CA PHE A 77 -6.74 -12.76 31.58
C PHE A 77 -7.64 -12.13 30.51
N SER A 78 -7.07 -11.70 29.43
CA SER A 78 -7.80 -11.06 28.33
C SER A 78 -7.28 -11.54 26.99
N SER A 79 -8.16 -11.98 26.13
CA SER A 79 -7.87 -12.29 24.74
C SER A 79 -9.04 -11.84 23.87
N VAL A 80 -8.75 -11.47 22.62
CA VAL A 80 -9.79 -11.02 21.69
C VAL A 80 -10.69 -12.21 21.34
N GLY A 81 -12.01 -12.02 21.44
CA GLY A 81 -13.00 -13.07 21.22
C GLY A 81 -13.33 -13.91 22.47
N PHE A 82 -12.76 -13.54 23.64
CA PHE A 82 -13.02 -14.22 24.90
C PHE A 82 -13.43 -13.23 26.00
N GLU A 83 -14.31 -13.69 26.89
CA GLU A 83 -14.69 -12.94 28.10
C GLU A 83 -13.44 -12.70 28.96
N LYS A 84 -13.30 -11.48 29.46
CA LYS A 84 -12.23 -11.11 30.37
C LYS A 84 -12.46 -11.87 31.72
N LEU A 85 -11.44 -12.60 32.17
CA LEU A 85 -11.47 -13.36 33.40
C LEU A 85 -10.55 -12.70 34.43
N GLU A 86 -11.08 -12.46 35.64
CA GLU A 86 -10.31 -11.95 36.78
C GLU A 86 -10.27 -13.02 37.88
N LEU A 87 -9.10 -13.40 38.36
CA LEU A 87 -8.88 -14.37 39.41
C LEU A 87 -7.88 -13.83 40.43
N THR A 88 -8.11 -14.11 41.69
CA THR A 88 -7.16 -13.76 42.75
C THR A 88 -6.20 -14.94 42.99
N ALA A 89 -4.90 -14.67 42.98
CA ALA A 89 -3.87 -15.65 43.32
C ALA A 89 -2.73 -15.01 44.12
N THR A 90 -2.10 -15.81 44.97
CA THR A 90 -0.96 -15.40 45.79
C THR A 90 0.33 -15.89 45.17
N ILE A 91 1.26 -14.97 44.96
CA ILE A 91 2.64 -15.23 44.50
C ILE A 91 3.48 -15.36 45.77
N THR A 92 4.10 -16.52 45.95
CA THR A 92 4.99 -16.80 47.06
C THR A 92 6.47 -16.66 46.68
N GLU A 93 7.31 -16.30 47.65
CA GLU A 93 8.76 -16.15 47.42
C GLU A 93 9.38 -17.48 46.97
N LYS A 94 10.20 -17.44 45.98
CA LYS A 94 11.00 -18.59 45.44
C LYS A 94 10.17 -19.77 44.92
N ASP A 95 8.83 -19.67 44.84
CA ASP A 95 7.98 -20.75 44.35
C ASP A 95 7.29 -20.35 42.99
N ARG A 96 6.92 -21.38 42.23
CA ARG A 96 6.15 -21.20 40.97
C ARG A 96 4.68 -21.48 41.23
N THR A 97 3.91 -20.41 41.43
CA THR A 97 2.45 -20.52 41.50
C THR A 97 1.93 -20.93 40.11
N LYS A 98 1.24 -22.07 40.02
CA LYS A 98 0.64 -22.54 38.77
C LYS A 98 -0.84 -22.21 38.70
N LEU A 99 -1.28 -21.42 37.70
CA LEU A 99 -2.67 -21.06 37.52
C LEU A 99 -3.07 -21.30 36.07
N ASN A 100 -3.81 -22.39 35.83
CA ASN A 100 -4.38 -22.65 34.49
C ASN A 100 -5.81 -22.12 34.44
N VAL A 101 -6.18 -21.49 33.33
CA VAL A 101 -7.49 -20.90 33.14
C VAL A 101 -8.12 -21.35 31.83
N LYS A 102 -9.46 -21.39 31.83
CA LYS A 102 -10.25 -21.51 30.61
C LYS A 102 -11.03 -20.22 30.41
N LEU A 103 -10.83 -19.57 29.27
CA LEU A 103 -11.63 -18.41 28.87
C LEU A 103 -12.88 -18.91 28.15
N LYS A 104 -14.02 -18.32 28.47
CA LYS A 104 -15.26 -18.53 27.71
C LYS A 104 -15.22 -17.63 26.48
N PRO A 105 -15.71 -18.11 25.33
CA PRO A 105 -15.94 -17.23 24.19
C PRO A 105 -16.87 -16.09 24.63
N ASP A 106 -16.53 -14.87 24.21
CA ASP A 106 -17.45 -13.75 24.37
C ASP A 106 -18.60 -13.96 23.38
N THR A 107 -19.74 -14.40 23.95
CA THR A 107 -20.93 -14.76 23.16
C THR A 107 -21.55 -13.58 22.43
N GLN A 108 -21.18 -12.34 22.76
CA GLN A 108 -21.57 -11.15 22.01
C GLN A 108 -20.65 -10.90 20.78
N LEU A 109 -19.51 -11.60 20.70
CA LEU A 109 -18.54 -11.54 19.59
C LEU A 109 -18.36 -12.90 18.89
N ALA A 110 -19.06 -13.95 19.33
CA ALA A 110 -18.82 -15.35 18.92
C ALA A 110 -19.22 -15.71 17.48
N GLU A 111 -19.82 -14.80 16.73
CA GLU A 111 -20.15 -15.04 15.30
C GLU A 111 -19.05 -14.65 14.31
N VAL A 112 -17.88 -14.21 14.79
CA VAL A 112 -16.74 -13.84 13.93
C VAL A 112 -15.50 -14.62 14.34
N ILE A 113 -15.55 -15.94 14.20
CA ILE A 113 -14.39 -16.78 14.40
C ILE A 113 -13.67 -17.06 13.09
N VAL A 114 -12.33 -16.93 13.20
CA VAL A 114 -11.28 -17.42 12.30
C VAL A 114 -10.93 -16.48 11.17
N VAL A 115 -10.51 -15.27 11.54
CA VAL A 115 -9.44 -14.59 10.79
C VAL A 115 -8.69 -13.72 11.79
N GLY A 116 -7.37 -13.78 11.83
CA GLY A 116 -6.50 -13.18 12.85
C GLY A 116 -6.89 -11.77 13.31
N ASN A 117 -6.58 -11.43 14.53
CA ASN A 117 -7.02 -10.23 15.29
C ASN A 117 -7.00 -8.89 14.51
N GLY A 118 -6.18 -8.76 13.45
CA GLY A 118 -6.09 -7.57 12.61
C GLY A 118 -7.24 -7.41 11.61
N LEU A 119 -7.70 -8.50 11.02
CA LEU A 119 -8.77 -8.47 10.00
C LEU A 119 -10.13 -8.13 10.62
N SER A 120 -10.42 -8.65 11.81
CA SER A 120 -11.64 -8.31 12.55
C SER A 120 -11.67 -6.83 12.95
N LYS A 121 -10.53 -6.28 13.38
CA LYS A 121 -10.42 -4.86 13.75
C LYS A 121 -10.76 -3.94 12.56
N VAL A 122 -10.30 -4.27 11.35
CA VAL A 122 -10.60 -3.51 10.13
C VAL A 122 -12.08 -3.63 9.77
N LYS A 123 -12.65 -4.85 9.80
CA LYS A 123 -14.08 -5.06 9.52
C LYS A 123 -14.99 -4.32 10.49
N ASN A 124 -14.62 -4.25 11.77
CA ASN A 124 -15.40 -3.58 12.82
C ASN A 124 -15.12 -2.07 12.92
N SER A 125 -14.28 -1.53 12.07
CA SER A 125 -14.02 -0.09 11.98
C SER A 125 -15.27 0.70 11.62
N ALA A 126 -15.38 1.94 12.12
CA ALA A 126 -16.43 2.86 11.69
C ALA A 126 -16.31 3.27 10.21
N PHE A 127 -15.14 3.12 9.64
CA PHE A 127 -14.81 3.51 8.27
C PHE A 127 -15.12 2.40 7.26
N ASN A 128 -15.29 2.78 5.99
CA ASN A 128 -15.38 1.84 4.88
C ASN A 128 -13.99 1.22 4.64
N ALA A 129 -13.70 0.11 5.29
CA ALA A 129 -12.41 -0.53 5.24
C ALA A 129 -12.54 -2.04 4.96
N THR A 130 -11.65 -2.52 4.09
CA THR A 130 -11.53 -3.94 3.73
C THR A 130 -10.10 -4.40 4.04
N ALA A 131 -9.93 -5.62 4.52
CA ALA A 131 -8.63 -6.24 4.71
C ALA A 131 -8.48 -7.46 3.80
N VAL A 132 -7.42 -7.48 3.01
CA VAL A 132 -7.00 -8.62 2.19
C VAL A 132 -6.01 -9.43 3.00
N ASP A 133 -6.36 -10.69 3.31
CA ASP A 133 -5.44 -11.64 3.95
C ASP A 133 -4.43 -12.15 2.90
N THR A 134 -3.16 -11.96 3.17
CA THR A 134 -2.10 -12.40 2.25
C THR A 134 -1.75 -13.87 2.40
N LYS A 135 -2.17 -14.54 3.47
CA LYS A 135 -1.81 -15.93 3.79
C LYS A 135 -2.16 -16.94 2.69
N GLU A 136 -3.27 -16.72 2.01
CA GLU A 136 -3.68 -17.57 0.88
C GLU A 136 -2.80 -17.36 -0.36
N LEU A 137 -2.12 -16.21 -0.46
CA LEU A 137 -1.34 -15.80 -1.62
C LEU A 137 0.18 -16.03 -1.46
N VAL A 138 0.68 -16.27 -0.25
CA VAL A 138 2.13 -16.41 0.02
C VAL A 138 2.80 -17.54 -0.77
N ASN A 139 2.03 -18.54 -1.21
CA ASN A 139 2.53 -19.64 -2.02
C ASN A 139 2.43 -19.37 -3.52
N THR A 140 1.91 -18.21 -3.93
CA THR A 140 1.82 -17.78 -5.33
C THR A 140 2.98 -16.85 -5.71
N THR A 141 3.14 -16.55 -6.99
CA THR A 141 4.16 -15.58 -7.46
C THR A 141 3.66 -14.13 -7.42
N LYS A 142 2.44 -13.91 -6.93
CA LYS A 142 1.78 -12.59 -6.88
C LYS A 142 2.55 -11.59 -6.03
N THR A 143 2.51 -10.33 -6.45
CA THR A 143 3.02 -9.17 -5.73
C THR A 143 1.94 -8.57 -4.83
N LEU A 144 2.29 -7.58 -4.02
CA LEU A 144 1.31 -6.85 -3.21
C LEU A 144 0.29 -6.10 -4.08
N SER A 145 0.71 -5.58 -5.23
CA SER A 145 -0.19 -4.90 -6.18
C SER A 145 -1.26 -5.87 -6.74
N GLU A 146 -0.86 -7.07 -7.14
CA GLU A 146 -1.80 -8.09 -7.62
C GLU A 146 -2.75 -8.57 -6.52
N ALA A 147 -2.30 -8.64 -5.27
CA ALA A 147 -3.16 -8.96 -4.13
C ALA A 147 -4.22 -7.89 -3.87
N LEU A 148 -3.90 -6.61 -4.11
CA LEU A 148 -4.83 -5.48 -3.98
C LEU A 148 -6.03 -5.55 -4.93
N SER A 149 -5.88 -6.14 -6.12
CA SER A 149 -6.98 -6.28 -7.07
C SER A 149 -8.15 -7.11 -6.51
N LYS A 150 -7.93 -7.90 -5.46
CA LYS A 150 -8.98 -8.66 -4.76
C LYS A 150 -9.83 -7.83 -3.79
N ALA A 151 -9.51 -6.57 -3.57
CA ALA A 151 -10.32 -5.67 -2.75
C ALA A 151 -11.42 -5.00 -3.60
N PRO A 152 -12.66 -4.89 -3.10
CA PRO A 152 -13.75 -4.21 -3.81
C PRO A 152 -13.38 -2.76 -4.16
N GLY A 153 -13.80 -2.27 -5.31
CA GLY A 153 -13.55 -0.90 -5.75
C GLY A 153 -12.12 -0.63 -6.24
N MET A 154 -11.26 -1.65 -6.26
CA MET A 154 -9.85 -1.53 -6.63
C MET A 154 -9.58 -2.02 -8.05
N LYS A 155 -8.82 -1.25 -8.82
CA LYS A 155 -8.24 -1.69 -10.10
C LYS A 155 -6.77 -1.28 -10.14
N ILE A 156 -5.91 -2.26 -10.38
CA ILE A 156 -4.49 -2.03 -10.63
C ILE A 156 -4.26 -1.96 -12.13
N ARG A 157 -3.50 -0.98 -12.57
CA ARG A 157 -3.10 -0.78 -13.96
C ARG A 157 -1.58 -0.76 -14.04
N GLU A 158 -1.02 -1.49 -14.98
CA GLU A 158 0.41 -1.61 -15.22
C GLU A 158 0.72 -1.36 -16.69
N SER A 159 1.80 -0.63 -16.97
CA SER A 159 2.14 -0.24 -18.34
C SER A 159 2.83 -1.34 -19.15
N GLY A 160 3.16 -2.48 -18.54
CA GLY A 160 3.91 -3.54 -19.20
C GLY A 160 4.17 -4.75 -18.31
N GLY A 161 5.38 -5.30 -18.39
CA GLY A 161 5.85 -6.44 -17.61
C GLY A 161 6.29 -6.10 -16.19
N VAL A 162 7.10 -6.98 -15.61
CA VAL A 162 7.65 -6.81 -14.24
C VAL A 162 8.41 -5.47 -14.13
N GLY A 163 8.14 -4.70 -13.07
CA GLY A 163 8.77 -3.39 -12.84
C GLY A 163 8.23 -2.24 -13.68
N SER A 164 7.17 -2.47 -14.47
CA SER A 164 6.50 -1.38 -15.20
C SER A 164 5.80 -0.40 -14.26
N ASP A 165 5.51 0.80 -14.76
CA ASP A 165 4.83 1.83 -13.98
C ASP A 165 3.41 1.38 -13.65
N MET A 166 3.01 1.64 -12.40
CA MET A 166 1.76 1.18 -11.84
C MET A 166 0.89 2.36 -11.40
N ALA A 167 -0.39 2.27 -11.68
CA ALA A 167 -1.40 3.17 -11.15
C ALA A 167 -2.49 2.37 -10.41
N VAL A 168 -2.85 2.85 -9.22
CA VAL A 168 -3.95 2.29 -8.42
C VAL A 168 -5.19 3.14 -8.66
N THR A 169 -6.30 2.51 -9.02
CA THR A 169 -7.62 3.15 -9.03
C THR A 169 -8.43 2.62 -7.85
N MET A 170 -8.99 3.52 -7.07
CA MET A 170 -9.83 3.21 -5.91
C MET A 170 -11.11 4.05 -5.97
N ASP A 171 -12.26 3.39 -6.11
CA ASP A 171 -13.58 4.03 -6.14
C ASP A 171 -13.66 5.25 -7.09
N GLY A 172 -13.04 5.14 -8.28
CA GLY A 172 -13.00 6.18 -9.31
C GLY A 172 -11.88 7.22 -9.16
N PHE A 173 -11.12 7.19 -8.07
CA PHE A 173 -9.89 7.98 -7.93
C PHE A 173 -8.67 7.18 -8.39
N CYS A 174 -7.78 7.82 -9.14
CA CYS A 174 -6.64 7.15 -9.76
C CYS A 174 -5.30 7.75 -9.30
N GLY A 175 -4.29 6.90 -9.17
CA GLY A 175 -2.90 7.28 -8.96
C GLY A 175 -2.67 8.10 -7.69
N LYS A 176 -2.35 9.39 -7.85
CA LYS A 176 -1.92 10.29 -6.75
C LYS A 176 -3.00 10.58 -5.71
N HIS A 177 -4.27 10.28 -5.98
CA HIS A 177 -5.38 10.41 -5.03
C HIS A 177 -5.42 9.32 -3.96
N VAL A 178 -4.72 8.20 -4.19
CA VAL A 178 -4.60 7.07 -3.28
C VAL A 178 -3.20 7.06 -2.67
N LYS A 179 -3.11 6.99 -1.35
CA LYS A 179 -1.83 6.96 -0.65
C LYS A 179 -1.52 5.57 -0.12
N VAL A 180 -0.24 5.19 -0.20
CA VAL A 180 0.26 3.91 0.27
C VAL A 180 1.07 4.10 1.54
N PHE A 181 0.83 3.23 2.52
CA PHE A 181 1.52 3.17 3.81
C PHE A 181 2.07 1.77 4.04
N ILE A 182 3.17 1.68 4.76
CA ILE A 182 3.70 0.43 5.32
C ILE A 182 3.75 0.62 6.84
N ASP A 183 3.02 -0.21 7.58
CA ASP A 183 2.88 -0.11 9.05
C ASP A 183 2.48 1.30 9.54
N GLY A 184 1.65 2.01 8.79
CA GLY A 184 1.21 3.37 9.11
C GLY A 184 2.20 4.48 8.73
N VAL A 185 3.31 4.17 8.05
CA VAL A 185 4.29 5.14 7.56
C VAL A 185 4.03 5.43 6.08
N PRO A 186 3.84 6.70 5.67
CA PRO A 186 3.61 7.04 4.28
C PRO A 186 4.82 6.69 3.40
N GLN A 187 4.54 6.16 2.20
CA GLN A 187 5.56 5.75 1.22
C GLN A 187 5.81 6.83 0.15
N GLU A 188 5.35 8.04 0.37
CA GLU A 188 5.60 9.17 -0.54
C GLU A 188 7.09 9.54 -0.53
N GLY A 189 7.71 9.67 -1.69
CA GLY A 189 9.12 10.05 -1.83
C GLY A 189 10.15 8.93 -1.58
N VAL A 190 9.73 7.68 -1.39
CA VAL A 190 10.66 6.54 -1.13
C VAL A 190 11.46 6.12 -2.37
N GLY A 191 11.04 6.54 -3.56
CA GLY A 191 11.68 6.20 -4.84
C GLY A 191 11.13 4.92 -5.46
N SER A 192 11.33 4.78 -6.78
CA SER A 192 10.78 3.66 -7.57
C SER A 192 11.44 2.30 -7.28
N SER A 193 12.63 2.29 -6.67
CA SER A 193 13.33 1.05 -6.29
C SER A 193 12.62 0.25 -5.17
N PHE A 194 11.69 0.87 -4.42
CA PHE A 194 10.91 0.25 -3.36
C PHE A 194 9.40 0.40 -3.56
N GLY A 195 8.91 0.26 -4.79
CA GLY A 195 7.49 0.32 -5.13
C GLY A 195 6.71 -0.94 -4.74
N ILE A 196 5.40 -0.81 -4.44
CA ILE A 196 4.55 -1.95 -4.01
C ILE A 196 4.37 -3.04 -5.08
N ASN A 197 4.55 -2.72 -6.35
CA ASN A 197 4.57 -3.68 -7.45
C ASN A 197 5.84 -4.55 -7.48
N ASN A 198 6.86 -4.18 -6.72
CA ASN A 198 8.11 -4.92 -6.61
C ASN A 198 8.17 -5.78 -5.32
N ILE A 199 7.32 -5.47 -4.35
CA ILE A 199 7.33 -6.14 -3.05
C ILE A 199 6.52 -7.44 -3.13
N PRO A 200 7.13 -8.61 -2.81
CA PRO A 200 6.42 -9.88 -2.80
C PRO A 200 5.28 -9.89 -1.77
N VAL A 201 4.21 -10.62 -2.07
CA VAL A 201 3.06 -10.74 -1.15
C VAL A 201 3.44 -11.30 0.23
N ASN A 202 4.49 -12.10 0.31
CA ASN A 202 5.04 -12.65 1.56
C ASN A 202 5.55 -11.59 2.55
N PHE A 203 5.81 -10.36 2.08
CA PHE A 203 6.24 -9.24 2.92
C PHE A 203 5.15 -8.76 3.87
N ALA A 204 3.87 -8.93 3.51
CA ALA A 204 2.73 -8.48 4.29
C ALA A 204 2.04 -9.64 5.04
N ASP A 205 1.49 -9.34 6.21
CA ASP A 205 0.50 -10.18 6.91
C ASP A 205 -0.90 -9.96 6.35
N ARG A 206 -1.20 -8.71 6.04
CA ARG A 206 -2.45 -8.29 5.41
C ARG A 206 -2.28 -6.93 4.73
N ILE A 207 -3.21 -6.60 3.85
CA ILE A 207 -3.33 -5.27 3.25
C ILE A 207 -4.65 -4.68 3.68
N GLU A 208 -4.62 -3.52 4.32
CA GLU A 208 -5.79 -2.78 4.75
C GLU A 208 -6.10 -1.68 3.73
N VAL A 209 -7.32 -1.64 3.23
CA VAL A 209 -7.79 -0.68 2.24
C VAL A 209 -8.90 0.16 2.85
N TYR A 210 -8.67 1.44 3.04
CA TYR A 210 -9.62 2.44 3.54
C TYR A 210 -10.11 3.27 2.38
N ARG A 211 -11.38 3.15 2.01
CA ARG A 211 -11.96 3.73 0.80
C ARG A 211 -12.67 5.05 1.08
N GLY A 212 -12.23 6.11 0.42
CA GLY A 212 -12.85 7.45 0.41
C GLY A 212 -12.65 8.24 1.70
N VAL A 213 -13.09 7.75 2.86
CA VAL A 213 -12.96 8.42 4.15
C VAL A 213 -11.89 7.72 4.98
N VAL A 214 -10.86 8.47 5.41
CA VAL A 214 -9.63 7.93 6.00
C VAL A 214 -9.50 8.28 7.47
N PRO A 215 -9.25 7.29 8.37
CA PRO A 215 -8.97 7.55 9.78
C PRO A 215 -7.84 8.56 9.97
N VAL A 216 -7.96 9.43 10.99
CA VAL A 216 -6.90 10.43 11.30
C VAL A 216 -5.56 9.80 11.61
N GLY A 217 -5.53 8.58 12.14
CA GLY A 217 -4.29 7.86 12.48
C GLY A 217 -3.32 7.63 11.31
N PHE A 218 -3.74 7.89 10.07
CA PHE A 218 -2.84 7.91 8.91
C PHE A 218 -2.32 9.31 8.59
N GLY A 219 -2.91 10.40 9.11
CA GLY A 219 -2.50 11.77 8.80
C GLY A 219 -2.33 11.99 7.29
N SER A 220 -3.33 11.58 6.52
CA SER A 220 -3.22 11.52 5.06
C SER A 220 -3.98 12.63 4.38
N ASP A 221 -3.39 13.16 3.31
CA ASP A 221 -4.02 14.05 2.32
C ASP A 221 -4.66 13.27 1.15
N ALA A 222 -5.01 12.00 1.35
CA ALA A 222 -5.70 11.18 0.35
C ALA A 222 -7.18 11.54 0.25
N ILE A 223 -7.66 11.85 -0.95
CA ILE A 223 -9.10 12.01 -1.22
C ILE A 223 -9.74 10.74 -1.75
N GLY A 224 -8.98 9.84 -2.36
CA GLY A 224 -9.43 8.53 -2.85
C GLY A 224 -9.45 7.46 -1.77
N GLY A 225 -8.47 7.49 -0.88
CA GLY A 225 -8.32 6.52 0.21
C GLY A 225 -6.87 6.13 0.49
N VAL A 226 -6.71 5.19 1.42
CA VAL A 226 -5.41 4.72 1.89
C VAL A 226 -5.29 3.21 1.77
N ILE A 227 -4.13 2.76 1.33
CA ILE A 227 -3.69 1.37 1.35
C ILE A 227 -2.60 1.26 2.42
N ASN A 228 -2.82 0.44 3.44
CA ASN A 228 -1.84 0.19 4.48
C ASN A 228 -1.36 -1.27 4.43
N ILE A 229 -0.11 -1.47 4.10
CA ILE A 229 0.55 -2.77 4.10
C ILE A 229 1.03 -3.04 5.51
N VAL A 230 0.47 -4.04 6.15
CA VAL A 230 0.84 -4.42 7.51
C VAL A 230 1.82 -5.57 7.48
N THR A 231 3.03 -5.35 8.00
CA THR A 231 4.07 -6.39 8.06
C THR A 231 3.80 -7.37 9.20
N PRO A 232 4.23 -8.65 9.07
CA PRO A 232 4.06 -9.64 10.12
C PRO A 232 4.84 -9.24 11.37
N LYS A 233 4.14 -9.02 12.50
CA LYS A 233 4.79 -8.70 13.80
C LYS A 233 5.04 -9.99 14.59
N ARG A 234 5.71 -10.97 13.97
CA ARG A 234 6.00 -12.29 14.57
C ARG A 234 6.93 -12.15 15.78
N GLN A 235 6.56 -12.78 16.91
CA GLN A 235 7.36 -12.83 18.14
C GLN A 235 7.83 -14.26 18.44
N ARG A 236 8.20 -15.00 17.40
CA ARG A 236 8.70 -16.35 17.52
C ARG A 236 10.14 -16.36 17.98
N ARG A 237 10.55 -17.45 18.66
CA ARG A 237 11.95 -17.65 19.05
C ARG A 237 12.88 -17.52 17.85
N TRP A 238 12.48 -18.12 16.72
CA TRP A 238 13.09 -17.88 15.42
C TRP A 238 12.15 -18.30 14.28
N PHE A 239 12.32 -17.75 13.11
CA PHE A 239 11.62 -18.18 11.90
C PHE A 239 12.48 -17.93 10.67
N LEU A 240 12.23 -18.76 9.63
CA LEU A 240 12.76 -18.60 8.28
C LEU A 240 11.62 -18.81 7.28
N ASP A 241 11.41 -17.86 6.39
CA ASP A 241 10.49 -17.92 5.27
C ASP A 241 11.29 -17.61 4.01
N ALA A 242 11.53 -18.61 3.16
CA ALA A 242 12.29 -18.42 1.94
C ALA A 242 11.54 -18.99 0.75
N SER A 243 11.59 -18.29 -0.38
CA SER A 243 11.00 -18.77 -1.63
C SER A 243 11.80 -18.32 -2.84
N TYR A 244 11.73 -19.13 -3.88
CA TYR A 244 12.22 -18.83 -5.21
C TYR A 244 11.18 -19.19 -6.25
N SER A 245 11.03 -18.36 -7.25
CA SER A 245 10.18 -18.64 -8.42
C SER A 245 10.92 -18.34 -9.71
N TYR A 246 10.59 -19.12 -10.71
CA TYR A 246 11.08 -18.99 -12.07
C TYR A 246 9.92 -19.12 -13.07
N GLY A 247 9.96 -18.38 -14.15
CA GLY A 247 8.90 -18.44 -15.15
C GLY A 247 9.21 -17.79 -16.47
N SER A 248 8.15 -17.60 -17.26
CA SER A 248 8.20 -16.98 -18.59
C SER A 248 8.95 -15.67 -18.59
N PHE A 249 9.54 -15.32 -19.74
CA PHE A 249 10.32 -14.08 -19.94
C PHE A 249 11.56 -14.00 -19.04
N ASN A 250 12.15 -15.17 -18.73
CA ASN A 250 13.29 -15.29 -17.82
C ASN A 250 13.06 -14.59 -16.47
N THR A 251 11.83 -14.75 -15.93
CA THR A 251 11.44 -14.06 -14.70
C THR A 251 11.90 -14.84 -13.47
N HIS A 252 12.69 -14.19 -12.61
CA HIS A 252 13.16 -14.71 -11.34
C HIS A 252 12.64 -13.85 -10.19
N LYS A 253 12.08 -14.46 -9.15
CA LYS A 253 11.71 -13.77 -7.90
C LYS A 253 12.24 -14.57 -6.72
N THR A 254 13.03 -13.92 -5.88
CA THR A 254 13.58 -14.50 -4.65
C THR A 254 13.05 -13.73 -3.44
N TYR A 255 12.73 -14.42 -2.38
CA TYR A 255 12.33 -13.82 -1.11
C TYR A 255 12.92 -14.61 0.05
N VAL A 256 13.47 -13.91 1.04
CA VAL A 256 13.98 -14.48 2.29
C VAL A 256 13.59 -13.56 3.44
N ASN A 257 12.97 -14.11 4.47
CA ASN A 257 12.72 -13.42 5.72
C ASN A 257 13.15 -14.32 6.88
N PHE A 258 14.14 -13.86 7.63
CA PHE A 258 14.64 -14.51 8.82
C PHE A 258 14.53 -13.58 10.01
N GLY A 259 14.08 -14.09 11.15
CA GLY A 259 14.03 -13.32 12.38
C GLY A 259 14.15 -14.18 13.62
N GLN A 260 14.65 -13.55 14.68
CA GLN A 260 14.78 -14.18 16.00
C GLN A 260 14.42 -13.19 17.10
N THR A 261 13.71 -13.70 18.12
CA THR A 261 13.45 -12.97 19.36
C THR A 261 14.06 -13.75 20.53
N LEU A 262 15.02 -13.16 21.20
CA LEU A 262 15.68 -13.74 22.37
C LEU A 262 14.79 -13.62 23.61
N SER A 263 15.04 -14.44 24.62
CA SER A 263 14.33 -14.39 25.92
C SER A 263 14.48 -13.01 26.62
N SER A 264 15.57 -12.31 26.33
CA SER A 264 15.77 -10.94 26.78
C SER A 264 14.82 -9.92 26.15
N GLY A 265 14.00 -10.30 25.15
CA GLY A 265 13.19 -9.40 24.34
C GLY A 265 13.96 -8.68 23.24
N PHE A 266 15.26 -8.92 23.11
CA PHE A 266 16.01 -8.43 21.95
C PHE A 266 15.56 -9.18 20.69
N LYS A 267 15.24 -8.43 19.64
CA LYS A 267 14.76 -8.96 18.35
C LYS A 267 15.61 -8.42 17.22
N TYR A 268 15.91 -9.30 16.26
CA TYR A 268 16.45 -8.91 14.96
C TYR A 268 15.73 -9.66 13.85
N GLU A 269 15.64 -9.01 12.69
CA GLU A 269 14.93 -9.50 11.52
C GLU A 269 15.62 -9.00 10.26
N ILE A 270 15.79 -9.88 9.28
CA ILE A 270 16.31 -9.56 7.95
C ILE A 270 15.29 -10.04 6.93
N ASN A 271 14.83 -9.11 6.08
CA ASN A 271 13.96 -9.40 4.95
C ASN A 271 14.68 -8.97 3.67
N ALA A 272 14.78 -9.86 2.71
CA ALA A 272 15.41 -9.59 1.43
C ALA A 272 14.55 -10.12 0.28
N PHE A 273 14.50 -9.40 -0.81
CA PHE A 273 13.86 -9.87 -2.03
C PHE A 273 14.57 -9.36 -3.27
N GLN A 274 14.38 -10.08 -4.37
CA GLN A 274 14.91 -9.76 -5.68
C GLN A 274 13.87 -10.10 -6.74
N ASN A 275 13.74 -9.25 -7.74
CA ASN A 275 12.95 -9.48 -8.94
C ASN A 275 13.83 -9.23 -10.16
N TYR A 276 13.75 -10.13 -11.13
CA TYR A 276 14.41 -10.00 -12.43
C TYR A 276 13.47 -10.48 -13.52
N SER A 277 13.43 -9.80 -14.65
CA SER A 277 12.77 -10.29 -15.87
C SER A 277 13.37 -9.62 -17.09
N ASP A 278 13.55 -10.38 -18.18
CA ASP A 278 13.87 -9.80 -19.49
C ASP A 278 12.67 -9.06 -20.08
N ASN A 279 11.43 -9.34 -19.60
CA ASN A 279 10.18 -8.80 -20.14
C ASN A 279 10.06 -8.94 -21.67
N ASN A 280 10.71 -9.94 -22.25
CA ASN A 280 10.87 -10.11 -23.70
C ASN A 280 9.66 -10.85 -24.33
N TYR A 281 8.45 -10.51 -23.89
CA TYR A 281 7.22 -11.10 -24.43
C TYR A 281 6.88 -10.52 -25.81
N TRP A 282 6.01 -11.25 -26.52
CA TRP A 282 5.51 -10.87 -27.83
C TRP A 282 4.36 -9.87 -27.73
N VAL A 283 4.36 -8.91 -28.65
CA VAL A 283 3.30 -7.91 -28.82
C VAL A 283 2.96 -7.77 -30.30
N ASP A 284 1.72 -7.31 -30.58
CA ASP A 284 1.32 -6.93 -31.92
C ASP A 284 1.41 -5.42 -32.04
N ALA A 285 2.36 -4.93 -32.86
CA ALA A 285 2.67 -3.51 -32.96
C ALA A 285 2.81 -3.07 -34.43
N PRO A 286 2.46 -1.81 -34.74
CA PRO A 286 2.80 -1.23 -36.03
C PRO A 286 4.31 -0.96 -36.07
N VAL A 287 4.95 -1.33 -37.16
CA VAL A 287 6.40 -1.17 -37.34
C VAL A 287 6.67 -0.01 -38.27
N GLU A 288 7.61 0.90 -37.88
CA GLU A 288 8.12 1.95 -38.73
C GLU A 288 9.02 1.34 -39.82
N ASP A 289 8.73 1.66 -41.07
CA ASP A 289 9.60 1.36 -42.20
C ASP A 289 10.58 2.52 -42.39
N PHE A 290 11.83 2.32 -42.06
CA PHE A 290 12.88 3.36 -42.17
C PHE A 290 13.22 3.77 -43.60
N THR A 291 12.81 2.98 -44.60
CA THR A 291 13.00 3.36 -46.02
C THR A 291 12.03 4.45 -46.43
N THR A 292 10.80 4.41 -45.90
CA THR A 292 9.73 5.34 -46.25
C THR A 292 9.42 6.34 -45.15
N GLY A 293 9.87 6.08 -43.89
CA GLY A 293 9.54 6.85 -42.71
C GLY A 293 8.08 6.67 -42.28
N ALA A 294 7.35 5.69 -42.85
CA ALA A 294 5.92 5.50 -42.60
C ALA A 294 5.64 4.46 -41.53
N ILE A 295 4.62 4.74 -40.71
CA ILE A 295 4.03 3.77 -39.75
C ILE A 295 2.62 3.45 -40.22
N ASN A 296 2.38 2.21 -40.67
CA ASN A 296 1.05 1.75 -41.03
C ASN A 296 0.34 1.18 -39.79
N LYS A 297 -0.48 1.99 -39.14
CA LYS A 297 -1.21 1.60 -37.89
C LYS A 297 -2.21 0.46 -38.10
N ASN A 298 -2.62 0.20 -39.36
CA ASN A 298 -3.54 -0.88 -39.68
C ASN A 298 -2.83 -2.22 -39.94
N LYS A 299 -1.50 -2.21 -40.07
CA LYS A 299 -0.68 -3.41 -40.25
C LYS A 299 0.13 -3.68 -38.97
N LEU A 300 -0.39 -4.58 -38.15
CA LEU A 300 0.31 -5.04 -36.94
C LEU A 300 1.22 -6.21 -37.28
N GLU A 301 2.44 -6.17 -36.78
CA GLU A 301 3.39 -7.29 -36.85
C GLU A 301 3.55 -7.91 -35.46
N HIS A 302 3.70 -9.24 -35.43
CA HIS A 302 3.98 -9.97 -34.20
C HIS A 302 5.47 -9.88 -33.87
N VAL A 303 5.84 -9.01 -32.91
CA VAL A 303 7.23 -8.64 -32.63
C VAL A 303 7.55 -8.85 -31.16
N ARG A 304 8.82 -9.00 -30.85
CA ARG A 304 9.30 -9.28 -29.49
C ARG A 304 9.92 -8.04 -28.88
N ARG A 305 9.65 -7.80 -27.58
CA ARG A 305 10.34 -6.76 -26.80
C ARG A 305 11.82 -7.13 -26.63
N PHE A 306 12.71 -6.14 -26.66
CA PHE A 306 14.17 -6.35 -26.65
C PHE A 306 14.94 -5.35 -25.75
N ASN A 307 14.30 -4.26 -25.27
CA ASN A 307 14.89 -3.27 -24.37
C ASN A 307 13.92 -3.00 -23.19
N ASP A 308 13.60 -4.06 -22.41
CA ASP A 308 12.61 -3.99 -21.34
C ASP A 308 13.04 -4.76 -20.07
N THR A 309 14.35 -5.07 -19.98
CA THR A 309 14.90 -5.78 -18.82
C THR A 309 14.68 -4.98 -17.54
N TYR A 310 14.26 -5.69 -16.52
CA TYR A 310 14.07 -5.16 -15.18
C TYR A 310 14.83 -5.96 -14.14
N HIS A 311 15.52 -5.28 -13.24
CA HIS A 311 16.19 -5.85 -12.09
C HIS A 311 15.98 -4.98 -10.86
N ASN A 312 15.52 -5.58 -9.77
CA ASN A 312 15.34 -4.90 -8.50
C ASN A 312 15.69 -5.82 -7.35
N GLU A 313 16.35 -5.27 -6.34
CA GLU A 313 16.68 -5.97 -5.11
C GLU A 313 16.51 -5.05 -3.90
N ALA A 314 16.11 -5.62 -2.77
CA ALA A 314 16.03 -4.90 -1.52
C ALA A 314 16.41 -5.78 -0.34
N VAL A 315 17.06 -5.16 0.65
CA VAL A 315 17.39 -5.76 1.94
C VAL A 315 16.93 -4.83 3.04
N ILE A 316 16.14 -5.36 3.95
CA ILE A 316 15.59 -4.65 5.11
C ILE A 316 16.11 -5.36 6.37
N ALA A 317 16.91 -4.69 7.16
CA ALA A 317 17.38 -5.18 8.46
C ALA A 317 16.70 -4.38 9.57
N ARG A 318 16.20 -5.06 10.60
CA ARG A 318 15.59 -4.46 11.78
C ARG A 318 16.17 -5.07 13.05
N ILE A 319 16.51 -4.23 14.03
CA ILE A 319 16.98 -4.66 15.34
C ILE A 319 16.26 -3.83 16.43
N GLY A 320 16.07 -4.42 17.59
CA GLY A 320 15.48 -3.67 18.70
C GLY A 320 15.00 -4.55 19.84
N PHE A 321 14.04 -4.02 20.59
CA PHE A 321 13.49 -4.66 21.76
C PHE A 321 11.96 -4.73 21.68
N VAL A 322 11.41 -5.83 22.18
CA VAL A 322 9.96 -6.04 22.29
C VAL A 322 9.60 -6.46 23.73
N ASN A 323 8.37 -6.15 24.14
CA ASN A 323 7.79 -6.57 25.44
C ASN A 323 8.63 -6.08 26.64
N LYS A 324 9.09 -4.81 26.61
CA LYS A 324 9.79 -4.17 27.72
C LYS A 324 8.83 -3.28 28.53
N PRO A 325 9.11 -3.05 29.83
CA PRO A 325 8.29 -2.13 30.62
C PRO A 325 8.22 -0.71 30.03
N TRP A 326 9.26 -0.28 29.37
CA TRP A 326 9.40 1.07 28.78
C TRP A 326 8.99 1.12 27.29
N ALA A 327 8.89 -0.02 26.59
CA ALA A 327 8.42 -0.10 25.21
C ALA A 327 7.81 -1.48 24.92
N ASP A 328 6.60 -1.50 24.40
CA ASP A 328 6.06 -2.76 23.85
C ASP A 328 6.83 -3.14 22.58
N ARG A 329 7.32 -2.13 21.87
CA ARG A 329 8.17 -2.26 20.68
C ARG A 329 9.07 -1.03 20.51
N LEU A 330 10.36 -1.24 20.36
CA LEU A 330 11.34 -0.27 19.89
C LEU A 330 12.22 -0.95 18.86
N MET A 331 12.17 -0.51 17.62
CA MET A 331 12.94 -1.11 16.51
C MET A 331 13.65 -0.01 15.73
N ALA A 332 14.94 -0.23 15.46
CA ALA A 332 15.69 0.52 14.46
C ALA A 332 15.79 -0.32 13.20
N GLY A 333 15.59 0.29 12.05
CA GLY A 333 15.59 -0.35 10.74
C GLY A 333 16.55 0.33 9.76
N PHE A 334 17.07 -0.47 8.85
CA PHE A 334 17.85 -0.01 7.71
C PHE A 334 17.37 -0.75 6.47
N THR A 335 17.10 -0.02 5.39
CA THR A 335 16.73 -0.59 4.09
C THR A 335 17.69 -0.08 3.02
N TYR A 336 18.22 -1.00 2.24
CA TYR A 336 18.88 -0.74 0.97
C TYR A 336 18.03 -1.31 -0.15
N SER A 337 17.82 -0.57 -1.22
CA SER A 337 17.23 -1.08 -2.45
C SER A 337 17.93 -0.51 -3.68
N HIS A 338 17.99 -1.33 -4.74
CA HIS A 338 18.55 -0.97 -6.04
C HIS A 338 17.56 -1.36 -7.13
N MET A 339 17.58 -0.62 -8.24
CA MET A 339 16.75 -0.89 -9.43
C MET A 339 17.49 -0.50 -10.68
N TYR A 340 17.39 -1.35 -11.71
CA TYR A 340 17.74 -1.10 -13.11
C TYR A 340 16.53 -1.43 -13.98
N LYS A 341 16.21 -0.56 -14.93
CA LYS A 341 15.05 -0.69 -15.81
C LYS A 341 15.40 -0.18 -17.21
N GLU A 342 15.32 -1.04 -18.19
CA GLU A 342 15.27 -0.66 -19.60
C GLU A 342 13.87 -0.16 -19.95
N ILE A 343 13.77 0.73 -20.93
CA ILE A 343 12.50 1.36 -21.33
C ILE A 343 12.31 1.12 -22.81
N GLN A 344 11.43 0.16 -23.16
CA GLN A 344 11.19 -0.24 -24.54
C GLN A 344 10.28 0.72 -25.29
N THR A 345 9.30 1.31 -24.64
CA THR A 345 8.26 2.11 -25.31
C THR A 345 8.02 3.44 -24.63
N GLY A 346 7.59 4.43 -25.42
CA GLY A 346 7.02 5.67 -24.93
C GLY A 346 5.59 5.44 -24.39
N VAL A 347 4.79 6.52 -24.36
CA VAL A 347 3.37 6.47 -23.91
C VAL A 347 2.46 5.67 -24.86
N ARG A 348 2.91 5.38 -26.06
CA ARG A 348 2.23 4.55 -27.07
C ARG A 348 3.19 3.50 -27.61
N GLN A 349 2.66 2.34 -27.99
CA GLN A 349 3.45 1.20 -28.42
C GLN A 349 4.19 1.41 -29.74
N GLU A 350 3.76 2.34 -30.58
CA GLU A 350 4.47 2.72 -31.82
C GLU A 350 5.78 3.47 -31.59
N ILE A 351 5.99 4.02 -30.38
CA ILE A 351 7.21 4.74 -30.01
C ILE A 351 8.17 3.75 -29.35
N VAL A 352 9.26 3.45 -30.05
CA VAL A 352 10.21 2.40 -29.66
C VAL A 352 11.54 3.02 -29.22
N TYR A 353 12.05 2.57 -28.09
CA TYR A 353 13.38 2.90 -27.59
C TYR A 353 14.23 1.63 -27.51
N GLY A 354 15.50 1.72 -27.88
CA GLY A 354 16.41 0.59 -27.88
C GLY A 354 17.58 0.71 -26.92
N GLN A 355 17.80 1.91 -26.35
CA GLN A 355 18.92 2.17 -25.43
C GLN A 355 18.51 2.96 -24.20
N LYS A 356 17.31 3.54 -24.18
CA LYS A 356 16.82 4.31 -23.04
C LYS A 356 16.70 3.42 -21.81
N HIS A 357 17.24 3.85 -20.67
CA HIS A 357 17.16 3.12 -19.42
C HIS A 357 17.19 4.06 -18.20
N ARG A 358 16.84 3.49 -17.06
CA ARG A 358 16.83 4.15 -15.73
C ARG A 358 17.45 3.23 -14.71
N HIS A 359 18.22 3.78 -13.77
CA HIS A 359 18.68 3.03 -12.61
C HIS A 359 18.67 3.92 -11.36
N GLY A 360 18.66 3.29 -10.19
CA GLY A 360 18.62 4.04 -8.95
C GLY A 360 18.78 3.16 -7.73
N HIS A 361 18.99 3.82 -6.60
CA HIS A 361 19.09 3.15 -5.30
C HIS A 361 18.49 4.01 -4.21
N SER A 362 18.04 3.36 -3.13
CA SER A 362 17.53 4.02 -1.92
C SER A 362 18.20 3.47 -0.68
N LEU A 363 18.49 4.39 0.25
CA LEU A 363 18.96 4.09 1.60
C LEU A 363 17.95 4.67 2.59
N ILE A 364 17.34 3.82 3.43
CA ILE A 364 16.31 4.27 4.37
C ILE A 364 16.71 3.83 5.78
N GLY A 365 16.89 4.80 6.67
CA GLY A 365 16.96 4.58 8.11
C GLY A 365 15.59 4.76 8.74
N ALA A 366 15.17 3.86 9.63
CA ALA A 366 13.86 3.90 10.26
C ALA A 366 13.94 3.67 11.77
N LEU A 367 13.02 4.30 12.51
CA LEU A 367 12.82 4.09 13.95
C LEU A 367 11.32 3.89 14.21
N GLU A 368 10.99 2.84 14.95
CA GLU A 368 9.63 2.52 15.39
C GLU A 368 9.61 2.42 16.92
N TYR A 369 8.71 3.15 17.58
CA TYR A 369 8.43 3.05 19.00
C TYR A 369 6.93 2.90 19.23
N GLY A 370 6.56 2.00 20.12
CA GLY A 370 5.17 1.82 20.54
C GLY A 370 5.09 1.42 22.00
N LYS A 371 4.17 2.04 22.75
CA LYS A 371 3.89 1.72 24.14
C LYS A 371 2.43 1.91 24.45
N ARG A 372 1.82 0.86 24.95
CA ARG A 372 0.45 0.90 25.50
C ARG A 372 0.49 1.25 26.99
N ASN A 373 -0.53 1.99 27.42
CA ASN A 373 -0.66 2.44 28.82
C ASN A 373 0.59 3.21 29.31
N LEU A 374 1.15 4.08 28.46
CA LEU A 374 2.29 4.92 28.81
C LEU A 374 1.86 5.93 29.88
N PHE A 375 2.53 5.94 31.03
CA PHE A 375 2.25 6.78 32.19
C PHE A 375 0.90 6.53 32.89
N THR A 376 -0.19 6.29 32.16
CA THR A 376 -1.53 6.06 32.70
C THR A 376 -2.27 4.98 31.89
N PRO A 377 -3.17 4.17 32.53
CA PRO A 377 -4.01 3.23 31.83
C PRO A 377 -4.85 3.93 30.74
N GLY A 378 -4.88 3.34 29.56
CA GLY A 378 -5.63 3.85 28.40
C GLY A 378 -4.87 4.82 27.51
N LEU A 379 -3.68 5.29 27.88
CA LEU A 379 -2.83 6.14 27.04
C LEU A 379 -1.87 5.27 26.22
N ASP A 380 -2.13 5.13 24.93
CA ASP A 380 -1.30 4.41 24.00
C ASP A 380 -0.55 5.42 23.10
N VAL A 381 0.75 5.20 22.87
CA VAL A 381 1.60 6.07 22.06
C VAL A 381 2.33 5.25 21.01
N ALA A 382 2.35 5.73 19.79
CA ALA A 382 3.13 5.20 18.69
C ALA A 382 3.90 6.33 18.00
N PHE A 383 5.15 6.07 17.69
CA PHE A 383 6.02 6.99 16.95
C PHE A 383 6.79 6.20 15.91
N ASN A 384 6.74 6.67 14.66
CA ASN A 384 7.54 6.14 13.56
C ASN A 384 8.27 7.30 12.89
N ALA A 385 9.52 7.11 12.56
CA ALA A 385 10.29 8.07 11.78
C ALA A 385 11.17 7.34 10.78
N ASN A 386 11.35 7.92 9.61
CA ASN A 386 12.33 7.47 8.64
C ASN A 386 13.05 8.63 7.98
N TYR A 387 14.28 8.37 7.60
CA TYR A 387 15.07 9.19 6.70
C TYR A 387 15.40 8.38 5.46
N ASN A 388 15.06 8.89 4.30
CA ASN A 388 15.30 8.23 3.02
C ASN A 388 16.19 9.13 2.13
N ARG A 389 17.26 8.54 1.65
CA ARG A 389 18.08 9.11 0.57
C ARG A 389 17.94 8.21 -0.64
N ASN A 390 17.38 8.73 -1.73
CA ASN A 390 17.31 8.01 -2.97
C ASN A 390 17.93 8.80 -4.12
N VAL A 391 18.52 8.05 -5.04
CA VAL A 391 19.13 8.57 -6.26
C VAL A 391 18.50 7.85 -7.44
N THR A 392 18.09 8.60 -8.43
CA THR A 392 17.59 8.08 -9.71
C THR A 392 18.36 8.72 -10.84
N VAL A 393 18.80 7.92 -11.81
CA VAL A 393 19.49 8.37 -13.00
C VAL A 393 18.71 7.94 -14.23
N ASN A 394 18.33 8.90 -15.08
CA ASN A 394 17.70 8.66 -16.36
C ASN A 394 18.75 8.84 -17.46
N VAL A 395 18.84 7.86 -18.36
CA VAL A 395 19.83 7.84 -19.44
C VAL A 395 19.12 7.68 -20.79
N ASP A 396 19.31 8.66 -21.66
CA ASP A 396 18.85 8.67 -23.04
C ASP A 396 19.90 9.39 -23.91
N THR A 397 20.93 8.65 -24.32
CA THR A 397 22.08 9.18 -25.04
C THR A 397 22.27 8.54 -26.42
N ALA A 398 21.27 7.80 -26.90
CA ALA A 398 21.35 7.11 -28.17
C ALA A 398 21.60 8.08 -29.36
N SER A 399 22.38 7.66 -30.32
CA SER A 399 22.62 8.37 -31.60
C SER A 399 21.77 7.80 -32.75
N VAL A 400 21.04 6.73 -32.48
CA VAL A 400 20.15 6.03 -33.43
C VAL A 400 18.78 5.81 -32.82
N LYS A 401 17.73 5.80 -33.64
CA LYS A 401 16.39 5.32 -33.26
C LYS A 401 16.21 3.87 -33.65
N TYR A 402 15.29 3.20 -33.04
CA TYR A 402 14.96 1.79 -33.27
C TYR A 402 13.51 1.64 -33.73
N ASN A 403 13.25 0.63 -34.53
CA ASN A 403 11.90 0.10 -34.74
C ASN A 403 11.70 -1.23 -34.02
N TRP A 404 10.49 -1.78 -34.08
CA TRP A 404 10.15 -3.04 -33.40
C TRP A 404 10.89 -4.28 -33.91
N ARG A 405 11.52 -4.22 -35.11
CA ARG A 405 12.36 -5.31 -35.62
C ARG A 405 13.82 -5.21 -35.12
N GLY A 406 14.13 -4.15 -34.33
CA GLY A 406 15.49 -3.87 -33.89
C GLY A 406 16.37 -3.24 -34.99
N GLU A 407 15.78 -2.87 -36.12
CA GLU A 407 16.47 -2.09 -37.15
C GLU A 407 16.74 -0.68 -36.65
N THR A 408 17.80 -0.07 -37.11
CA THR A 408 18.23 1.25 -36.65
C THR A 408 18.28 2.28 -37.79
N ASP A 409 17.97 3.53 -37.47
CA ASP A 409 18.15 4.68 -38.33
C ASP A 409 18.80 5.83 -37.53
N LYS A 410 19.51 6.71 -38.23
CA LYS A 410 20.24 7.80 -37.60
C LYS A 410 19.31 8.87 -37.08
N LEU A 411 19.53 9.29 -35.82
CA LEU A 411 18.88 10.47 -35.26
C LEU A 411 19.52 11.75 -35.72
N ASN A 412 18.72 12.80 -35.98
CA ASN A 412 19.21 14.16 -36.31
C ASN A 412 19.83 14.84 -35.05
N SER A 413 19.40 14.46 -33.88
CA SER A 413 19.97 14.88 -32.59
C SER A 413 20.03 13.69 -31.65
N PRO A 414 21.03 13.55 -30.77
CA PRO A 414 21.09 12.46 -29.80
C PRO A 414 19.88 12.44 -28.88
N GLY A 415 19.57 11.23 -28.36
CA GLY A 415 18.44 10.93 -27.48
C GLY A 415 17.22 10.43 -28.26
N GLU A 416 16.72 9.23 -27.90
CA GLU A 416 15.53 8.62 -28.53
C GLU A 416 14.27 9.41 -28.24
N GLN A 417 14.21 10.01 -27.05
CA GLN A 417 13.14 10.89 -26.63
C GLN A 417 13.68 12.29 -26.29
N SER A 418 14.64 12.37 -25.36
CA SER A 418 15.28 13.61 -24.95
C SER A 418 16.73 13.31 -24.57
N TYR A 419 17.71 14.03 -25.20
CA TYR A 419 19.13 13.83 -24.89
C TYR A 419 19.40 14.17 -23.42
N GLN A 420 19.59 13.15 -22.59
CA GLN A 420 19.78 13.33 -21.16
C GLN A 420 20.65 12.23 -20.53
N ASN A 421 21.37 12.62 -19.50
CA ASN A 421 21.91 11.77 -18.46
C ASN A 421 21.74 12.54 -17.15
N SER A 422 20.53 12.50 -16.60
CA SER A 422 20.12 13.31 -15.46
C SER A 422 20.11 12.48 -14.19
N ARG A 423 20.65 13.02 -13.11
CA ARG A 423 20.66 12.44 -11.77
C ARG A 423 19.80 13.26 -10.82
N ALA A 424 18.78 12.65 -10.26
CA ALA A 424 17.97 13.23 -9.20
C ALA A 424 18.44 12.70 -7.83
N ASN A 425 18.90 13.59 -6.98
CA ASN A 425 19.29 13.31 -5.59
C ASN A 425 18.16 13.76 -4.67
N ASN A 426 17.46 12.80 -4.04
CA ASN A 426 16.33 13.07 -3.16
C ASN A 426 16.68 12.75 -1.71
N ASN A 427 16.32 13.66 -0.80
CA ASN A 427 16.42 13.45 0.64
C ASN A 427 15.05 13.73 1.28
N ASN A 428 14.61 12.84 2.14
CA ASN A 428 13.23 12.79 2.64
C ASN A 428 13.20 12.42 4.12
N TRP A 429 12.57 13.23 4.95
CA TRP A 429 12.21 12.87 6.31
C TRP A 429 10.71 12.63 6.39
N SER A 430 10.32 11.57 7.03
CA SER A 430 8.92 11.31 7.38
C SER A 430 8.83 10.89 8.84
N ALA A 431 7.91 11.48 9.58
CA ALA A 431 7.64 11.12 10.97
C ALA A 431 6.12 11.06 11.19
N THR A 432 5.67 10.06 11.93
CA THR A 432 4.28 9.89 12.35
C THR A 432 4.24 9.72 13.86
N PHE A 433 3.49 10.56 14.53
CA PHE A 433 3.21 10.46 15.96
C PHE A 433 1.71 10.25 16.16
N THR A 434 1.34 9.20 16.88
CA THR A 434 -0.06 8.91 17.20
C THR A 434 -0.21 8.68 18.69
N THR A 435 -1.18 9.33 19.29
CA THR A 435 -1.54 9.15 20.70
C THR A 435 -3.02 8.81 20.76
N ASP A 436 -3.34 7.68 21.36
CA ASP A 436 -4.70 7.24 21.65
C ASP A 436 -4.94 7.30 23.17
N TYR A 437 -5.99 7.99 23.60
CA TYR A 437 -6.42 8.00 24.99
C TYR A 437 -7.80 7.40 25.14
N ARG A 438 -7.87 6.25 25.81
CA ARG A 438 -9.12 5.53 26.10
C ARG A 438 -9.64 5.94 27.47
N LEU A 439 -10.74 6.68 27.46
CA LEU A 439 -11.45 7.06 28.68
C LEU A 439 -12.64 6.11 28.87
N LYS A 440 -12.58 5.24 29.87
CA LYS A 440 -13.46 4.09 30.01
C LYS A 440 -13.36 3.20 28.74
N ASP A 441 -14.26 2.24 28.58
CA ASP A 441 -14.18 1.31 27.42
C ASP A 441 -14.88 1.86 26.15
N ASN A 442 -15.58 2.95 26.27
CA ASN A 442 -16.48 3.45 25.21
C ASN A 442 -16.07 4.78 24.57
N HIS A 443 -15.06 5.49 25.11
CA HIS A 443 -14.56 6.74 24.55
C HIS A 443 -13.08 6.60 24.14
N LEU A 444 -12.75 6.97 22.92
CA LEU A 444 -11.36 7.03 22.45
C LEU A 444 -11.09 8.37 21.80
N PHE A 445 -10.08 9.05 22.28
CA PHE A 445 -9.53 10.27 21.69
C PHE A 445 -8.23 9.92 20.98
N THR A 446 -8.07 10.34 19.72
CA THR A 446 -6.86 10.14 18.95
C THR A 446 -6.31 11.49 18.51
N VAL A 447 -5.04 11.72 18.75
CA VAL A 447 -4.23 12.78 18.14
C VAL A 447 -3.20 12.13 17.24
N ASN A 448 -3.11 12.61 16.02
CA ASN A 448 -2.11 12.14 15.07
C ASN A 448 -1.43 13.34 14.41
N ASP A 449 -0.13 13.26 14.24
CA ASP A 449 0.68 14.23 13.50
C ASP A 449 1.56 13.49 12.51
N VAL A 450 1.49 13.87 11.24
CA VAL A 450 2.36 13.37 10.18
C VAL A 450 3.14 14.51 9.56
N PHE A 451 4.44 14.43 9.70
CA PHE A 451 5.40 15.36 9.15
C PHE A 451 6.20 14.70 8.03
N ASN A 452 6.28 15.34 6.87
CA ASN A 452 7.04 14.86 5.74
C ASN A 452 7.80 16.03 5.08
N THR A 453 9.10 15.82 4.84
CA THR A 453 9.90 16.76 4.03
C THR A 453 10.43 16.03 2.79
N PHE A 454 10.62 16.79 1.74
CA PHE A 454 11.29 16.34 0.54
C PHE A 454 12.22 17.44 0.04
N ASN A 455 13.43 17.03 -0.33
CA ASN A 455 14.40 17.91 -0.95
C ASN A 455 15.03 17.19 -2.14
N ARG A 456 14.96 17.78 -3.33
CA ARG A 456 15.56 17.28 -4.56
C ARG A 456 16.55 18.28 -5.11
N LEU A 457 17.72 17.76 -5.49
CA LEU A 457 18.70 18.46 -6.29
C LEU A 457 19.03 17.61 -7.52
N ASN A 458 19.07 18.25 -8.68
CA ASN A 458 19.34 17.59 -9.93
C ASN A 458 20.76 17.90 -10.40
N ASP A 459 21.36 16.90 -11.04
CA ASP A 459 22.64 17.03 -11.75
C ASP A 459 22.46 16.56 -13.19
N ASN A 460 22.82 17.36 -14.17
CA ASN A 460 22.95 16.91 -15.55
C ASN A 460 24.40 16.47 -15.80
N LEU A 461 24.59 15.18 -16.12
CA LEU A 461 25.92 14.58 -16.30
C LEU A 461 26.49 14.78 -17.72
N LEU A 462 25.72 15.33 -18.65
CA LEU A 462 26.13 15.51 -20.06
C LEU A 462 26.72 16.88 -20.36
N SER A 463 26.40 17.90 -19.66
CA SER A 463 26.99 19.27 -19.68
C SER A 463 25.93 20.34 -19.36
N SER A 464 26.33 21.60 -19.41
CA SER A 464 25.58 22.84 -19.16
C SER A 464 24.39 22.68 -18.20
N VAL A 465 24.63 23.13 -17.01
CA VAL A 465 23.62 23.23 -15.94
C VAL A 465 22.43 24.00 -16.49
N VAL A 466 21.23 23.37 -16.44
CA VAL A 466 19.99 24.10 -16.70
C VAL A 466 19.72 24.94 -15.46
N SER A 467 19.39 26.21 -15.62
CA SER A 467 19.21 27.15 -14.48
C SER A 467 18.18 26.68 -13.44
N SER A 468 17.23 25.81 -13.82
CA SER A 468 16.29 25.15 -12.91
C SER A 468 16.96 24.11 -11.99
N ASP A 469 18.04 23.47 -12.40
CA ASP A 469 18.73 22.40 -11.65
C ASP A 469 19.55 22.94 -10.49
N GLU A 470 20.04 24.20 -10.59
CA GLU A 470 20.73 24.88 -9.51
C GLU A 470 19.82 25.25 -8.34
N ILE A 471 18.50 25.26 -8.56
CA ILE A 471 17.52 25.63 -7.55
C ILE A 471 16.98 24.39 -6.86
N GLY A 472 17.30 24.18 -5.59
CA GLY A 472 16.78 23.08 -4.78
C GLY A 472 15.26 23.09 -4.73
N LYS A 473 14.63 21.92 -4.95
CA LYS A 473 13.19 21.68 -4.93
C LYS A 473 12.83 21.14 -3.56
N ILE A 474 12.08 21.89 -2.76
CA ILE A 474 11.79 21.58 -1.35
C ILE A 474 10.28 21.56 -1.15
N THR A 475 9.80 20.52 -0.48
CA THR A 475 8.42 20.46 0.01
C THR A 475 8.43 20.03 1.48
N THR A 476 7.62 20.68 2.29
CA THR A 476 7.34 20.27 3.67
C THR A 476 5.83 20.16 3.85
N LYS A 477 5.36 19.01 4.30
CA LYS A 477 3.96 18.74 4.63
C LYS A 477 3.84 18.46 6.12
N ASN A 478 2.82 19.02 6.75
CA ASN A 478 2.43 18.67 8.10
C ASN A 478 0.91 18.48 8.14
N ILE A 479 0.45 17.34 8.68
CA ILE A 479 -0.97 17.01 8.76
C ILE A 479 -1.27 16.60 10.19
N VAL A 480 -2.01 17.45 10.91
CA VAL A 480 -2.45 17.20 12.28
C VAL A 480 -3.90 16.78 12.26
N GLY A 481 -4.21 15.64 12.87
CA GLY A 481 -5.55 15.09 12.97
C GLY A 481 -6.00 14.88 14.41
N LEU A 482 -7.26 15.21 14.68
CA LEU A 482 -7.94 14.94 15.95
C LEU A 482 -9.17 14.09 15.67
N SER A 483 -9.40 13.04 16.44
CA SER A 483 -10.66 12.30 16.38
C SER A 483 -11.18 11.90 17.75
N TYR A 484 -12.50 11.81 17.80
CA TYR A 484 -13.24 11.27 18.93
C TYR A 484 -14.09 10.12 18.44
N ARG A 485 -13.91 8.93 19.05
CA ARG A 485 -14.71 7.74 18.79
C ARG A 485 -15.53 7.40 20.02
N TYR A 486 -16.83 7.14 19.79
CA TYR A 486 -17.79 6.76 20.79
C TYR A 486 -18.43 5.41 20.46
N MET A 487 -18.33 4.46 21.38
CA MET A 487 -18.92 3.11 21.29
C MET A 487 -19.82 2.87 22.51
N PRO A 488 -21.07 3.34 22.47
CA PRO A 488 -21.97 3.21 23.63
C PRO A 488 -22.24 1.75 24.02
N ASN A 489 -22.15 0.88 23.05
CA ASN A 489 -22.32 -0.57 23.20
C ASN A 489 -21.68 -1.28 21.98
N THR A 490 -21.81 -2.60 21.93
CA THR A 490 -21.27 -3.42 20.82
C THR A 490 -22.01 -3.25 19.49
N LYS A 491 -23.17 -2.56 19.47
CA LYS A 491 -23.99 -2.38 18.26
C LYS A 491 -23.65 -1.11 17.48
N PHE A 492 -23.04 -0.11 18.12
CA PHE A 492 -22.78 1.18 17.49
C PHE A 492 -21.33 1.61 17.69
N ASN A 493 -20.73 2.09 16.61
CA ASN A 493 -19.42 2.72 16.60
C ASN A 493 -19.53 4.02 15.81
N PHE A 494 -19.24 5.15 16.42
CA PHE A 494 -19.29 6.46 15.82
C PHE A 494 -17.95 7.17 16.00
N THR A 495 -17.46 7.84 14.95
CA THR A 495 -16.21 8.62 14.99
C THR A 495 -16.46 9.97 14.31
N ALA A 496 -16.10 11.08 14.97
CA ALA A 496 -16.01 12.40 14.38
C ALA A 496 -14.55 12.86 14.40
N PHE A 497 -14.12 13.62 13.39
CA PHE A 497 -12.72 14.02 13.27
C PHE A 497 -12.52 15.31 12.49
N GLY A 498 -11.37 15.96 12.73
CA GLY A 498 -10.86 17.09 11.96
C GLY A 498 -9.39 16.92 11.61
N LYS A 499 -8.98 17.49 10.48
CA LYS A 499 -7.58 17.45 9.96
C LYS A 499 -7.17 18.86 9.53
N GLN A 500 -6.02 19.32 10.03
CA GLN A 500 -5.33 20.51 9.55
C GLN A 500 -4.23 20.08 8.60
N TYR A 501 -4.19 20.67 7.41
CA TYR A 501 -3.17 20.45 6.40
C TYR A 501 -2.34 21.72 6.24
N HIS A 502 -1.02 21.55 6.27
CA HIS A 502 -0.07 22.61 5.93
C HIS A 502 0.95 22.08 4.91
N GLN A 503 1.20 22.86 3.85
CA GLN A 503 2.25 22.57 2.89
C GLN A 503 3.07 23.82 2.60
N TYR A 504 4.37 23.73 2.74
CA TYR A 504 5.36 24.69 2.25
C TYR A 504 6.08 24.12 1.04
N VAL A 505 6.23 24.92 0.01
CA VAL A 505 6.90 24.56 -1.24
C VAL A 505 7.90 25.65 -1.60
N SER A 506 9.10 25.26 -2.03
CA SER A 506 10.11 26.16 -2.57
C SER A 506 10.86 25.49 -3.70
N GLY A 507 11.05 26.19 -4.82
CA GLY A 507 11.71 25.63 -5.99
C GLY A 507 11.83 26.62 -7.14
N PRO A 508 12.19 26.13 -8.34
CA PRO A 508 12.31 26.96 -9.55
C PRO A 508 10.92 27.35 -10.06
N ALA A 509 10.73 28.63 -10.32
CA ALA A 509 9.57 29.17 -11.01
C ALA A 509 10.05 29.84 -12.31
N ALA A 510 9.48 29.44 -13.44
CA ALA A 510 9.81 30.04 -14.73
C ALA A 510 9.43 31.53 -14.76
N THR A 511 10.31 32.38 -15.25
CA THR A 511 10.10 33.82 -15.40
C THR A 511 9.59 34.21 -16.78
N THR A 512 9.72 33.27 -17.75
CA THR A 512 9.30 33.47 -19.14
C THR A 512 8.34 32.35 -19.57
N ALA A 513 7.50 32.63 -20.55
CA ALA A 513 6.62 31.61 -21.13
C ALA A 513 7.42 30.51 -21.89
N ALA A 514 8.66 30.80 -22.29
CA ALA A 514 9.56 29.85 -22.93
C ALA A 514 10.19 28.87 -21.93
N GLN A 515 10.09 29.13 -20.63
CA GLN A 515 10.66 28.33 -19.55
C GLN A 515 12.16 28.10 -19.68
N ASP A 516 12.87 29.14 -20.08
CA ASP A 516 14.34 29.15 -20.26
C ASP A 516 15.08 29.82 -19.11
N THR A 517 14.37 30.59 -18.29
CA THR A 517 14.92 31.28 -17.11
C THR A 517 14.04 31.03 -15.88
N TYR A 518 14.72 30.83 -14.74
CA TYR A 518 14.07 30.46 -13.49
C TYR A 518 14.57 31.31 -12.33
N VAL A 519 13.67 31.56 -11.39
CA VAL A 519 13.98 32.19 -10.10
C VAL A 519 13.48 31.29 -8.99
N LYS A 520 14.13 31.36 -7.83
CA LYS A 520 13.66 30.68 -6.63
C LYS A 520 12.39 31.33 -6.13
N SER A 521 11.32 30.55 -6.02
CA SER A 521 10.04 30.97 -5.48
C SER A 521 9.64 30.10 -4.30
N SER A 522 8.76 30.59 -3.44
CA SER A 522 8.21 29.80 -2.35
C SER A 522 6.76 30.14 -2.07
N ARG A 523 6.01 29.16 -1.55
CA ARG A 523 4.60 29.29 -1.25
C ARG A 523 4.21 28.39 -0.08
N SER A 524 3.24 28.87 0.72
CA SER A 524 2.56 28.05 1.75
C SER A 524 1.07 27.95 1.45
N VAL A 525 0.51 26.79 1.80
CA VAL A 525 -0.92 26.50 1.65
C VAL A 525 -1.41 25.82 2.92
N ASP A 526 -2.55 26.29 3.41
CA ASP A 526 -3.26 25.74 4.56
C ASP A 526 -4.66 25.32 4.15
N ALA A 527 -5.13 24.19 4.71
CA ALA A 527 -6.50 23.71 4.51
C ALA A 527 -7.00 23.01 5.77
N PHE A 528 -8.33 22.96 5.94
CA PHE A 528 -8.98 22.28 7.04
C PHE A 528 -10.07 21.35 6.55
N GLY A 529 -9.90 20.04 6.84
CA GLY A 529 -10.87 19.00 6.56
C GLY A 529 -11.55 18.49 7.81
N TYR A 530 -12.74 17.92 7.64
CA TYR A 530 -13.50 17.34 8.72
C TYR A 530 -14.41 16.22 8.23
N GLY A 531 -14.79 15.33 9.13
CA GLY A 531 -15.66 14.23 8.76
C GLY A 531 -16.22 13.46 9.93
N ALA A 532 -17.08 12.53 9.58
CA ALA A 532 -17.67 11.59 10.52
C ALA A 532 -17.89 10.24 9.86
N ALA A 533 -17.79 9.17 10.65
CA ALA A 533 -18.06 7.80 10.22
C ALA A 533 -18.83 7.08 11.31
N GLY A 534 -19.75 6.20 10.90
CA GLY A 534 -20.53 5.41 11.82
C GLY A 534 -20.82 4.02 11.30
N THR A 535 -20.88 3.07 12.24
CA THR A 535 -21.26 1.68 11.96
C THR A 535 -22.37 1.27 12.90
N TRP A 536 -23.38 0.63 12.32
CA TRP A 536 -24.44 -0.06 13.06
C TRP A 536 -24.36 -1.57 12.79
N PHE A 537 -24.05 -2.33 13.83
CA PHE A 537 -24.08 -3.79 13.84
C PHE A 537 -25.49 -4.26 14.17
N MET A 538 -26.19 -4.75 13.16
CA MET A 538 -27.56 -5.24 13.28
C MET A 538 -27.59 -6.74 13.65
N PRO A 539 -28.73 -7.24 14.15
CA PRO A 539 -28.93 -8.67 14.32
C PRO A 539 -28.73 -9.47 13.02
N LEU A 540 -28.52 -10.77 13.15
CA LEU A 540 -28.37 -11.71 12.04
C LEU A 540 -27.14 -11.48 11.13
N GLY A 541 -26.13 -10.73 11.61
CA GLY A 541 -24.88 -10.53 10.85
C GLY A 541 -24.93 -9.41 9.82
N PHE A 542 -25.94 -8.56 9.82
CA PHE A 542 -25.98 -7.35 8.99
C PHE A 542 -25.18 -6.20 9.63
N GLN A 543 -24.56 -5.39 8.79
CA GLN A 543 -23.81 -4.21 9.19
C GLN A 543 -24.03 -3.08 8.18
N ILE A 544 -24.37 -1.91 8.68
CA ILE A 544 -24.42 -0.67 7.87
C ILE A 544 -23.29 0.23 8.32
N LYS A 545 -22.55 0.78 7.35
CA LYS A 545 -21.53 1.82 7.54
C LYS A 545 -21.90 3.03 6.70
N ALA A 546 -21.85 4.22 7.32
CA ALA A 546 -21.99 5.48 6.62
C ALA A 546 -20.83 6.39 7.00
N SER A 547 -20.26 7.09 6.02
CA SER A 547 -19.18 8.03 6.31
C SER A 547 -19.21 9.23 5.35
N TYR A 548 -18.76 10.37 5.88
CA TYR A 548 -18.61 11.64 5.18
C TYR A 548 -17.28 12.28 5.57
N GLU A 549 -16.59 12.86 4.59
CA GLU A 549 -15.40 13.67 4.80
C GLU A 549 -15.33 14.80 3.78
N LYS A 550 -15.07 16.01 4.24
CA LYS A 550 -14.46 17.05 3.42
C LYS A 550 -12.96 16.89 3.50
N ALA A 551 -12.38 16.27 2.50
CA ALA A 551 -10.96 15.96 2.42
C ALA A 551 -10.24 16.93 1.47
N TYR A 552 -8.92 17.09 1.69
CA TYR A 552 -8.03 17.82 0.80
C TYR A 552 -6.88 16.93 0.34
N ARG A 553 -6.44 17.13 -0.91
CA ARG A 553 -5.22 16.57 -1.45
C ARG A 553 -4.25 17.70 -1.79
N LEU A 554 -3.10 17.65 -1.19
CA LEU A 554 -1.99 18.57 -1.47
C LEU A 554 -1.30 18.14 -2.77
N PRO A 555 -0.87 19.08 -3.63
CA PRO A 555 -0.10 18.76 -4.82
C PRO A 555 1.14 17.92 -4.49
N THR A 556 1.43 16.93 -5.34
CA THR A 556 2.62 16.08 -5.17
C THR A 556 3.88 16.76 -5.71
N ILE A 557 5.01 16.15 -5.40
CA ILE A 557 6.33 16.63 -5.82
C ILE A 557 6.44 16.65 -7.35
N GLU A 558 5.96 15.58 -8.00
CA GLU A 558 5.98 15.48 -9.45
C GLU A 558 5.04 16.50 -10.10
N GLU A 559 3.87 16.77 -9.52
CA GLU A 559 2.95 17.77 -10.02
C GLU A 559 3.51 19.19 -9.92
N MET A 560 4.31 19.47 -8.88
CA MET A 560 4.89 20.80 -8.65
C MET A 560 6.25 21.00 -9.34
N PHE A 561 7.04 19.94 -9.53
CA PHE A 561 8.42 20.05 -10.00
C PHE A 561 8.73 19.15 -11.21
N GLY A 562 7.78 18.35 -11.69
CA GLY A 562 8.00 17.39 -12.78
C GLY A 562 8.73 16.11 -12.32
N ASP A 563 8.93 15.22 -13.28
CA ASP A 563 9.61 13.91 -13.10
C ASP A 563 11.02 13.87 -13.70
N GLU A 564 11.46 15.00 -14.31
CA GLU A 564 12.77 15.19 -14.98
C GLU A 564 12.95 14.38 -16.26
N ASP A 565 11.86 13.86 -16.80
CA ASP A 565 11.87 13.15 -18.07
C ASP A 565 10.81 13.73 -19.03
N LEU A 566 9.53 13.60 -18.70
CA LEU A 566 8.41 13.97 -19.58
C LEU A 566 7.46 14.98 -18.97
N GLU A 567 7.53 15.23 -17.67
CA GLU A 567 6.58 16.03 -16.94
C GLU A 567 7.22 17.34 -16.46
N VAL A 568 6.57 18.44 -16.77
CA VAL A 568 6.91 19.78 -16.29
C VAL A 568 5.97 20.14 -15.17
N GLY A 569 6.51 20.46 -14.00
CA GLY A 569 5.73 20.77 -12.81
C GLY A 569 5.17 22.19 -12.83
N ASP A 570 4.12 22.42 -12.01
CA ASP A 570 3.56 23.75 -11.76
C ASP A 570 3.43 24.01 -10.26
N MET A 571 4.26 24.89 -9.71
CA MET A 571 4.24 25.30 -8.30
C MET A 571 2.99 26.13 -7.92
N THR A 572 2.18 26.59 -8.88
CA THR A 572 1.00 27.40 -8.62
C THR A 572 -0.24 26.57 -8.32
N LEU A 573 -0.16 25.24 -8.43
CA LEU A 573 -1.25 24.31 -8.21
C LEU A 573 -1.85 24.48 -6.81
N LYS A 574 -3.20 24.57 -6.76
CA LYS A 574 -3.97 24.61 -5.52
C LYS A 574 -4.27 23.20 -5.04
N PRO A 575 -4.45 22.98 -3.73
CA PRO A 575 -4.97 21.73 -3.23
C PRO A 575 -6.33 21.38 -3.84
N GLU A 576 -6.52 20.14 -4.20
CA GLU A 576 -7.84 19.60 -4.50
C GLU A 576 -8.67 19.49 -3.23
N SER A 577 -9.97 19.71 -3.33
CA SER A 577 -10.91 19.45 -2.24
C SER A 577 -12.03 18.53 -2.72
N SER A 578 -12.44 17.59 -1.86
CA SER A 578 -13.50 16.64 -2.20
C SER A 578 -14.46 16.43 -1.04
N HIS A 579 -15.77 16.44 -1.34
CA HIS A 579 -16.80 15.95 -0.45
C HIS A 579 -17.04 14.47 -0.73
N ASN A 580 -16.61 13.60 0.18
CA ASN A 580 -16.67 12.15 0.05
C ASN A 580 -17.82 11.60 0.89
N VAL A 581 -18.75 10.86 0.27
CA VAL A 581 -19.84 10.15 0.94
C VAL A 581 -19.77 8.69 0.58
N ASN A 582 -19.81 7.80 1.58
CA ASN A 582 -19.93 6.36 1.40
C ASN A 582 -21.09 5.81 2.22
N LEU A 583 -21.80 4.85 1.64
CA LEU A 583 -22.80 4.03 2.34
C LEU A 583 -22.56 2.57 1.99
N ASN A 584 -22.28 1.73 2.99
CA ASN A 584 -22.03 0.30 2.80
C ASN A 584 -23.01 -0.53 3.62
N LEU A 585 -23.54 -1.56 2.98
CA LEU A 585 -24.32 -2.64 3.63
C LEU A 585 -23.53 -3.92 3.46
N SER A 586 -23.28 -4.63 4.55
CA SER A 586 -22.68 -5.97 4.50
C SER A 586 -23.50 -6.97 5.31
N TYR A 587 -23.40 -8.23 4.90
CA TYR A 587 -23.98 -9.38 5.55
C TYR A 587 -22.91 -10.44 5.73
N ASN A 588 -22.75 -10.93 6.96
CA ASN A 588 -21.82 -11.99 7.30
C ASN A 588 -22.53 -13.03 8.15
N ALA A 589 -22.64 -14.25 7.68
CA ALA A 589 -23.32 -15.33 8.40
C ALA A 589 -22.56 -16.65 8.27
N THR A 590 -22.69 -17.46 9.31
CA THR A 590 -22.16 -18.82 9.35
C THR A 590 -23.32 -19.80 9.50
N PHE A 591 -23.39 -20.77 8.59
CA PHE A 591 -24.40 -21.83 8.55
C PHE A 591 -23.69 -23.19 8.66
N GLY A 592 -23.62 -23.74 9.85
CA GLY A 592 -22.80 -24.93 10.13
C GLY A 592 -21.31 -24.64 9.85
N THR A 593 -20.74 -25.29 8.84
CA THR A 593 -19.35 -25.10 8.40
C THR A 593 -19.20 -24.11 7.23
N ASN A 594 -20.32 -23.55 6.76
CA ASN A 594 -20.34 -22.64 5.60
C ASN A 594 -20.34 -21.18 6.07
N ILE A 595 -19.59 -20.34 5.39
CA ILE A 595 -19.51 -18.91 5.69
C ILE A 595 -19.90 -18.14 4.42
N ILE A 596 -20.83 -17.22 4.55
CA ILE A 596 -21.19 -16.27 3.49
C ILE A 596 -20.85 -14.85 3.92
N TYR A 597 -20.26 -14.10 3.02
CA TYR A 597 -20.05 -12.67 3.16
C TYR A 597 -20.49 -11.97 1.89
N VAL A 598 -21.32 -10.94 2.03
CA VAL A 598 -21.76 -10.07 0.92
C VAL A 598 -21.63 -8.63 1.38
N GLU A 599 -21.15 -7.77 0.52
CA GLU A 599 -21.05 -6.32 0.73
C GLU A 599 -21.51 -5.58 -0.51
N ALA A 600 -22.28 -4.52 -0.33
CA ALA A 600 -22.64 -3.56 -1.36
C ALA A 600 -22.33 -2.15 -0.85
N GLY A 601 -21.61 -1.36 -1.65
CA GLY A 601 -21.21 0.02 -1.33
C GLY A 601 -21.69 1.00 -2.37
N LEU A 602 -22.24 2.13 -1.92
CA LEU A 602 -22.58 3.32 -2.74
C LEU A 602 -21.58 4.43 -2.46
N ILE A 603 -21.18 5.14 -3.49
CA ILE A 603 -20.12 6.13 -3.45
C ILE A 603 -20.56 7.39 -4.18
N TYR A 604 -20.35 8.54 -3.54
CA TYR A 604 -20.50 9.87 -4.13
C TYR A 604 -19.32 10.75 -3.79
N ARG A 605 -18.77 11.47 -4.79
CA ARG A 605 -17.68 12.45 -4.65
C ARG A 605 -18.00 13.70 -5.44
N ASP A 606 -17.78 14.87 -4.82
CA ASP A 606 -17.78 16.19 -5.49
C ASP A 606 -16.39 16.79 -5.29
N THR A 607 -15.54 16.72 -6.32
CA THR A 607 -14.14 17.15 -6.28
C THR A 607 -13.98 18.47 -7.01
N ARG A 608 -13.31 19.45 -6.38
CA ARG A 608 -13.01 20.75 -6.92
C ARG A 608 -11.49 20.97 -7.00
N ASP A 609 -11.09 21.87 -7.89
CA ASP A 609 -9.69 22.13 -8.20
C ASP A 609 -8.92 20.83 -8.56
N TYR A 610 -9.63 19.91 -9.24
CA TYR A 610 -9.11 18.61 -9.65
C TYR A 610 -7.82 18.79 -10.46
N ILE A 611 -6.71 18.18 -10.04
CA ILE A 611 -5.43 18.31 -10.74
C ILE A 611 -5.38 17.29 -11.88
N GLN A 612 -5.37 17.79 -13.10
CA GLN A 612 -5.32 16.98 -14.31
C GLN A 612 -3.99 17.17 -15.04
N ARG A 613 -3.49 16.07 -15.62
CA ARG A 613 -2.35 16.07 -16.52
C ARG A 613 -2.78 16.55 -17.91
N ASN A 614 -2.13 17.57 -18.41
CA ASN A 614 -2.33 18.12 -19.75
C ASN A 614 -1.07 17.98 -20.59
N ILE A 615 -1.22 18.00 -21.92
CA ILE A 615 -0.09 18.03 -22.84
C ILE A 615 0.28 19.49 -23.12
N LEU A 616 1.54 19.83 -22.89
CA LEU A 616 2.13 21.14 -23.21
C LEU A 616 2.97 20.99 -24.48
N ALA A 617 2.68 21.80 -25.48
CA ALA A 617 3.52 21.92 -26.65
C ALA A 617 4.77 22.75 -26.31
N LEU A 618 5.93 22.19 -26.53
CA LEU A 618 7.23 22.86 -26.35
C LEU A 618 7.76 23.34 -27.68
N SER A 619 8.76 24.24 -27.65
CA SER A 619 9.47 24.70 -28.86
C SER A 619 10.15 23.54 -29.59
N GLY A 620 10.25 23.63 -30.92
CA GLY A 620 10.88 22.58 -31.76
C GLY A 620 9.99 21.34 -32.00
N GLY A 621 8.68 21.44 -31.85
CA GLY A 621 7.72 20.34 -32.10
C GLY A 621 7.70 19.25 -31.02
N LYS A 622 8.35 19.46 -29.88
CA LYS A 622 8.35 18.58 -28.73
C LYS A 622 7.09 18.78 -27.89
N SER A 623 6.72 17.75 -27.12
CA SER A 623 5.59 17.82 -26.17
C SER A 623 6.06 17.34 -24.80
N ALA A 624 5.62 18.01 -23.76
CA ALA A 624 5.72 17.53 -22.38
C ALA A 624 4.34 17.43 -21.76
N ALA A 625 4.23 16.75 -20.66
CA ALA A 625 3.04 16.82 -19.83
C ALA A 625 3.21 17.89 -18.76
N THR A 626 2.12 18.59 -18.42
CA THR A 626 2.05 19.50 -17.28
C THR A 626 0.81 19.22 -16.48
N TYR A 627 0.67 19.86 -15.33
CA TYR A 627 -0.47 19.70 -14.44
C TYR A 627 -1.22 21.01 -14.28
N VAL A 628 -2.53 20.94 -14.23
CA VAL A 628 -3.40 22.12 -14.03
C VAL A 628 -4.52 21.77 -13.08
N ASN A 629 -5.02 22.76 -12.32
CA ASN A 629 -6.27 22.62 -11.60
C ASN A 629 -7.43 22.71 -12.59
N TYR A 630 -7.92 21.56 -13.04
CA TYR A 630 -8.93 21.47 -14.11
C TYR A 630 -10.30 22.05 -13.71
N GLY A 631 -10.67 21.93 -12.43
CA GLY A 631 -11.94 22.45 -11.93
C GLY A 631 -12.77 21.39 -11.22
N LYS A 632 -14.00 21.08 -11.71
CA LYS A 632 -14.95 20.24 -10.98
C LYS A 632 -15.15 18.87 -11.65
N VAL A 633 -15.05 17.80 -10.84
CA VAL A 633 -15.29 16.42 -11.26
C VAL A 633 -16.23 15.73 -10.26
N ASP A 634 -17.30 15.10 -10.78
CA ASP A 634 -18.22 14.28 -9.99
C ASP A 634 -17.93 12.81 -10.18
N THR A 635 -17.93 12.04 -9.08
CA THR A 635 -17.86 10.59 -9.12
C THR A 635 -19.09 9.98 -8.46
N LYS A 636 -19.77 9.09 -9.17
CA LYS A 636 -20.91 8.31 -8.67
C LYS A 636 -20.69 6.85 -9.03
N GLY A 637 -20.90 5.96 -8.07
CA GLY A 637 -20.71 4.55 -8.35
C GLY A 637 -21.16 3.63 -7.25
N PHE A 638 -21.01 2.34 -7.54
CA PHE A 638 -21.25 1.30 -6.58
C PHE A 638 -20.27 0.15 -6.76
N SER A 639 -20.05 -0.59 -5.69
CA SER A 639 -19.30 -1.84 -5.69
C SER A 639 -20.08 -2.93 -4.97
N VAL A 640 -19.98 -4.17 -5.46
CA VAL A 640 -20.54 -5.35 -4.83
C VAL A 640 -19.45 -6.38 -4.68
N SER A 641 -19.37 -7.00 -3.51
CA SER A 641 -18.45 -8.11 -3.21
C SER A 641 -19.21 -9.26 -2.57
N ALA A 642 -18.92 -10.46 -2.99
CA ALA A 642 -19.48 -11.66 -2.39
C ALA A 642 -18.39 -12.73 -2.22
N ARG A 643 -18.41 -13.42 -1.08
CA ARG A 643 -17.59 -14.59 -0.83
C ARG A 643 -18.40 -15.66 -0.11
N TYR A 644 -18.29 -16.88 -0.62
CA TYR A 644 -18.92 -18.05 -0.04
C TYR A 644 -17.88 -19.15 0.17
N ASN A 645 -17.68 -19.54 1.42
CA ASN A 645 -16.83 -20.66 1.78
C ASN A 645 -17.74 -21.86 2.12
N PHE A 646 -17.72 -22.85 1.24
CA PHE A 646 -18.46 -24.09 1.45
C PHE A 646 -17.58 -25.08 2.20
N SER A 647 -17.83 -25.23 3.49
CA SER A 647 -17.02 -26.05 4.40
C SER A 647 -15.52 -25.66 4.28
N LYS A 648 -14.65 -26.65 4.24
CA LYS A 648 -13.18 -26.45 4.16
C LYS A 648 -12.62 -26.77 2.75
N TRP A 649 -13.47 -27.11 1.79
CA TRP A 649 -12.99 -27.61 0.51
C TRP A 649 -13.28 -26.73 -0.71
N LEU A 650 -14.14 -25.71 -0.57
CA LEU A 650 -14.48 -24.80 -1.67
C LEU A 650 -14.64 -23.37 -1.16
N SER A 651 -14.00 -22.41 -1.84
CA SER A 651 -14.24 -20.98 -1.69
C SER A 651 -14.56 -20.36 -3.04
N LEU A 652 -15.62 -19.56 -3.08
CA LEU A 652 -16.04 -18.76 -4.23
C LEU A 652 -15.97 -17.29 -3.84
N GLY A 653 -15.35 -16.46 -4.65
CA GLY A 653 -15.26 -15.03 -4.44
C GLY A 653 -15.53 -14.24 -5.70
N GLY A 654 -16.04 -13.01 -5.56
CA GLY A 654 -16.18 -12.12 -6.69
C GLY A 654 -16.46 -10.69 -6.28
N ASN A 655 -15.99 -9.76 -7.09
CA ASN A 655 -16.18 -8.33 -6.95
C ASN A 655 -16.68 -7.74 -8.28
N PHE A 656 -17.57 -6.80 -8.20
CA PHE A 656 -18.01 -5.99 -9.33
C PHE A 656 -18.01 -4.52 -8.94
N THR A 657 -17.49 -3.66 -9.80
CA THR A 657 -17.42 -2.23 -9.58
C THR A 657 -17.84 -1.46 -10.82
N GLN A 658 -18.70 -0.46 -10.63
CA GLN A 658 -19.06 0.50 -11.66
C GLN A 658 -18.97 1.92 -11.10
N MET A 659 -18.15 2.76 -11.75
CA MET A 659 -17.90 4.15 -11.36
C MET A 659 -18.09 5.06 -12.55
N ASN A 660 -18.82 6.18 -12.36
CA ASN A 660 -18.93 7.22 -13.35
C ASN A 660 -18.19 8.45 -12.82
N VAL A 661 -16.99 8.68 -13.34
CA VAL A 661 -16.17 9.87 -13.06
C VAL A 661 -16.41 10.82 -14.22
N ARG A 662 -17.04 11.97 -13.98
CA ARG A 662 -17.48 12.89 -15.03
C ARG A 662 -16.98 14.29 -14.80
N ASP A 663 -16.63 14.95 -15.91
CA ASP A 663 -16.42 16.38 -15.95
C ASP A 663 -17.73 17.12 -15.61
N ASN A 664 -17.69 17.99 -14.60
CA ASN A 664 -18.84 18.80 -14.17
C ASN A 664 -18.56 20.31 -14.32
N MET A 665 -17.63 20.69 -15.22
CA MET A 665 -17.32 22.06 -15.60
C MET A 665 -18.22 22.50 -16.76
N LYS A 666 -19.18 23.42 -16.53
CA LYS A 666 -20.08 23.94 -17.57
C LYS A 666 -19.35 24.82 -18.58
N THR A 667 -18.32 25.53 -18.16
CA THR A 667 -17.48 26.39 -19.00
C THR A 667 -16.04 25.93 -19.00
N ALA A 668 -15.31 26.16 -20.08
CA ALA A 668 -13.89 25.90 -20.15
C ALA A 668 -13.13 26.72 -19.09
N MET A 669 -12.03 26.18 -18.56
CA MET A 669 -11.28 26.79 -17.48
C MET A 669 -10.83 28.23 -17.84
N GLY A 670 -11.12 29.18 -16.95
CA GLY A 670 -10.77 30.60 -17.17
C GLY A 670 -11.53 31.27 -18.30
N SER A 671 -12.60 30.68 -18.84
CA SER A 671 -13.37 31.16 -19.98
C SER A 671 -14.88 31.16 -19.69
N THR A 672 -15.63 31.94 -20.46
CA THR A 672 -17.09 31.89 -20.52
C THR A 672 -17.62 30.93 -21.60
N VAL A 673 -16.72 30.36 -22.41
CA VAL A 673 -17.06 29.40 -23.46
C VAL A 673 -17.54 28.09 -22.86
N ALA A 674 -18.60 27.51 -23.44
CA ALA A 674 -19.14 26.24 -23.01
C ALA A 674 -18.06 25.14 -23.13
N ASN A 675 -17.91 24.31 -22.04
CA ASN A 675 -16.99 23.20 -22.04
C ASN A 675 -17.57 22.02 -22.83
N VAL A 676 -16.94 21.68 -23.93
CA VAL A 676 -17.34 20.54 -24.78
C VAL A 676 -17.28 19.17 -24.05
N ALA A 677 -16.46 19.06 -22.99
CA ALA A 677 -16.34 17.85 -22.19
C ALA A 677 -17.36 17.77 -21.03
N TYR A 678 -18.23 18.79 -20.87
CA TYR A 678 -19.21 18.79 -19.78
C TYR A 678 -20.11 17.56 -19.80
N GLY A 679 -20.18 16.85 -18.68
CA GLY A 679 -20.96 15.63 -18.53
C GLY A 679 -20.31 14.36 -19.10
N GLU A 680 -19.18 14.48 -19.81
CA GLU A 680 -18.45 13.34 -20.34
C GLU A 680 -17.64 12.64 -19.25
N ARG A 681 -17.31 11.35 -19.48
CA ARG A 681 -16.41 10.61 -18.58
C ARG A 681 -14.99 11.15 -18.67
N MET A 682 -14.34 11.21 -17.52
CA MET A 682 -12.91 11.52 -17.47
C MET A 682 -12.13 10.46 -18.29
N PRO A 683 -11.21 10.91 -19.16
CA PRO A 683 -10.50 10.02 -20.06
C PRO A 683 -9.53 9.09 -19.34
N ASN A 684 -9.17 7.99 -20.01
CA ASN A 684 -8.19 7.01 -19.57
C ASN A 684 -8.44 6.45 -18.16
N GLN A 685 -9.72 6.23 -17.82
CA GLN A 685 -10.12 5.64 -16.54
C GLN A 685 -11.09 4.46 -16.74
N PRO A 686 -10.72 3.23 -16.31
CA PRO A 686 -11.66 2.11 -16.27
C PRO A 686 -12.83 2.43 -15.34
N TYR A 687 -14.05 2.30 -15.84
CA TYR A 687 -15.26 2.65 -15.08
C TYR A 687 -16.13 1.45 -14.71
N MET A 688 -15.91 0.31 -15.34
CA MET A 688 -16.61 -0.94 -15.03
C MET A 688 -15.63 -2.11 -15.12
N PHE A 689 -15.51 -2.85 -14.04
CA PHE A 689 -14.62 -4.00 -13.94
C PHE A 689 -15.12 -4.99 -12.90
N ALA A 690 -14.71 -6.25 -13.08
CA ALA A 690 -15.05 -7.35 -12.18
C ALA A 690 -13.87 -8.31 -12.06
N ASP A 691 -13.83 -9.00 -10.95
CA ASP A 691 -12.94 -10.14 -10.73
C ASP A 691 -13.71 -11.25 -10.00
N SER A 692 -13.31 -12.50 -10.22
CA SER A 692 -13.80 -13.62 -9.44
C SER A 692 -12.73 -14.69 -9.24
N ASP A 693 -12.89 -15.47 -8.18
CA ASP A 693 -12.03 -16.60 -7.88
C ASP A 693 -12.81 -17.81 -7.39
N ILE A 694 -12.32 -19.00 -7.77
CA ILE A 694 -12.78 -20.29 -7.30
C ILE A 694 -11.58 -21.05 -6.77
N ASN A 695 -11.66 -21.47 -5.50
CA ASN A 695 -10.59 -22.21 -4.85
C ASN A 695 -11.12 -23.55 -4.36
N PHE A 696 -10.47 -24.65 -4.79
CA PHE A 696 -10.70 -25.99 -4.28
C PHE A 696 -9.55 -26.42 -3.38
N TYR A 697 -9.88 -26.99 -2.21
CA TYR A 697 -8.91 -27.44 -1.22
C TYR A 697 -9.09 -28.93 -0.93
N TRP A 698 -8.07 -29.73 -1.17
CA TRP A 698 -8.02 -31.15 -0.79
C TRP A 698 -7.06 -31.32 0.38
N HIS A 699 -7.63 -31.56 1.56
CA HIS A 699 -6.87 -31.75 2.77
C HIS A 699 -6.44 -33.23 2.93
N GLY A 700 -5.19 -33.46 3.39
CA GLY A 700 -4.69 -34.77 3.69
C GLY A 700 -4.17 -35.57 2.50
N LEU A 701 -4.18 -35.02 1.29
CA LEU A 701 -3.65 -35.68 0.10
C LEU A 701 -2.15 -35.94 0.26
N GLY A 702 -1.72 -37.21 0.22
CA GLY A 702 -0.32 -37.64 0.39
C GLY A 702 0.21 -37.51 1.83
N GLY A 703 -0.64 -37.17 2.83
CA GLY A 703 -0.24 -37.15 4.24
C GLY A 703 -1.02 -36.16 5.10
N LYS A 704 -1.06 -36.42 6.40
CA LYS A 704 -1.70 -35.53 7.38
C LYS A 704 -1.02 -34.15 7.39
N GLY A 705 -1.84 -33.08 7.28
CA GLY A 705 -1.36 -31.69 7.24
C GLY A 705 -0.92 -31.21 5.86
N ASN A 706 -1.10 -32.02 4.82
CA ASN A 706 -0.92 -31.59 3.43
C ASN A 706 -2.22 -30.99 2.88
N VAL A 707 -2.09 -30.00 2.00
CA VAL A 707 -3.22 -29.36 1.32
C VAL A 707 -2.85 -29.14 -0.14
N LEU A 708 -3.63 -29.69 -1.05
CA LEU A 708 -3.58 -29.35 -2.47
C LEU A 708 -4.66 -28.28 -2.72
N THR A 709 -4.29 -27.17 -3.33
CA THR A 709 -5.19 -26.08 -3.70
C THR A 709 -5.17 -25.90 -5.21
N LEU A 710 -6.35 -25.86 -5.82
CA LEU A 710 -6.56 -25.45 -7.20
C LEU A 710 -7.34 -24.14 -7.19
N THR A 711 -6.75 -23.10 -7.73
CA THR A 711 -7.35 -21.76 -7.85
C THR A 711 -7.54 -21.41 -9.32
N TYR A 712 -8.77 -21.08 -9.68
CA TYR A 712 -9.08 -20.38 -10.91
C TYR A 712 -9.45 -18.95 -10.55
N ASP A 713 -8.85 -17.99 -11.20
CA ASP A 713 -9.21 -16.56 -11.05
C ASP A 713 -9.31 -15.88 -12.42
N ASN A 714 -10.20 -14.89 -12.52
CA ASN A 714 -10.40 -14.14 -13.74
C ASN A 714 -10.57 -12.64 -13.44
N GLN A 715 -10.32 -11.83 -14.45
CA GLN A 715 -10.50 -10.37 -14.39
C GLN A 715 -11.17 -9.90 -15.68
N TYR A 716 -12.24 -9.13 -15.53
CA TYR A 716 -12.93 -8.43 -16.59
C TYR A 716 -12.71 -6.93 -16.49
N THR A 717 -12.42 -6.28 -17.61
CA THR A 717 -12.38 -4.82 -17.73
C THR A 717 -13.19 -4.41 -18.94
N HIS A 718 -14.20 -3.57 -18.72
CA HIS A 718 -15.01 -3.03 -19.81
C HIS A 718 -14.22 -1.96 -20.58
N LYS A 719 -14.46 -1.85 -21.88
CA LYS A 719 -13.82 -0.86 -22.73
C LYS A 719 -13.97 0.56 -22.21
N PHE A 720 -12.95 1.38 -22.38
CA PHE A 720 -12.95 2.78 -21.98
C PHE A 720 -12.13 3.65 -22.94
N CYS A 721 -12.49 4.94 -23.01
CA CYS A 721 -11.86 5.90 -23.91
C CYS A 721 -10.51 6.42 -23.38
N TYR A 722 -9.53 6.60 -24.27
CA TYR A 722 -8.28 7.27 -23.93
C TYR A 722 -8.41 8.79 -23.88
N TYR A 723 -9.23 9.38 -24.78
CA TYR A 723 -9.63 10.79 -24.77
C TYR A 723 -11.08 10.96 -24.32
N ALA A 724 -11.51 12.19 -24.06
CA ALA A 724 -12.92 12.46 -23.79
C ALA A 724 -13.78 12.12 -25.02
N SER A 725 -14.98 11.54 -24.82
CA SER A 725 -15.77 10.89 -25.87
C SER A 725 -16.24 11.83 -26.98
N ASN A 726 -16.41 13.11 -26.68
CA ASN A 726 -16.81 14.13 -27.65
C ASN A 726 -15.64 14.82 -28.38
N ILE A 727 -14.39 14.46 -28.08
CA ILE A 727 -13.17 14.97 -28.74
C ILE A 727 -12.55 13.88 -29.64
N GLY A 728 -13.39 13.23 -30.46
CA GLY A 728 -12.94 12.21 -31.45
C GLY A 728 -12.71 10.82 -30.90
N SER A 729 -13.07 10.55 -29.63
CA SER A 729 -12.83 9.25 -29.00
C SER A 729 -13.95 8.21 -29.22
N ASN A 730 -14.96 8.51 -30.00
CA ASN A 730 -15.89 7.48 -30.54
C ASN A 730 -15.25 6.62 -31.63
N ASN A 731 -14.04 6.97 -32.06
CA ASN A 731 -13.25 6.14 -32.96
C ASN A 731 -12.63 4.98 -32.14
N ASN A 732 -12.82 3.74 -32.61
CA ASN A 732 -12.23 2.52 -32.01
C ASN A 732 -10.69 2.59 -31.87
N ASP A 733 -10.01 3.45 -32.64
CA ASP A 733 -8.56 3.62 -32.64
C ASP A 733 -8.00 4.21 -31.32
N TYR A 734 -8.87 4.84 -30.50
CA TYR A 734 -8.47 5.47 -29.22
C TYR A 734 -9.20 4.87 -28.00
N MET A 735 -9.60 3.61 -28.11
CA MET A 735 -10.25 2.90 -27.03
C MET A 735 -9.38 1.76 -26.49
N VAL A 736 -9.33 1.61 -25.19
CA VAL A 736 -8.90 0.37 -24.56
C VAL A 736 -10.05 -0.64 -24.69
N PRO A 737 -9.84 -1.83 -25.31
CA PRO A 737 -10.92 -2.78 -25.61
C PRO A 737 -11.47 -3.46 -24.37
N ASN A 738 -12.61 -4.16 -24.50
CA ASN A 738 -13.03 -5.15 -23.51
C ASN A 738 -11.98 -6.24 -23.36
N GLN A 739 -11.73 -6.66 -22.12
CA GLN A 739 -10.72 -7.66 -21.80
C GLN A 739 -11.26 -8.62 -20.75
N PHE A 740 -10.96 -9.89 -20.92
CA PHE A 740 -11.34 -10.94 -19.98
C PHE A 740 -10.18 -11.93 -19.85
N SER A 741 -9.36 -11.78 -18.82
CA SER A 741 -8.21 -12.66 -18.56
C SER A 741 -8.57 -13.77 -17.59
N HIS A 742 -7.93 -14.91 -17.75
CA HIS A 742 -8.14 -16.12 -16.97
C HIS A 742 -6.81 -16.69 -16.50
N ASN A 743 -6.73 -17.05 -15.21
CA ASN A 743 -5.55 -17.60 -14.60
C ASN A 743 -5.87 -18.91 -13.87
N LEU A 744 -4.89 -19.80 -13.83
CA LEU A 744 -4.98 -21.07 -13.13
C LEU A 744 -3.74 -21.25 -12.26
N THR A 745 -3.95 -21.59 -10.99
CA THR A 745 -2.86 -21.84 -10.02
C THR A 745 -3.10 -23.17 -9.33
N ILE A 746 -2.09 -24.02 -9.28
CA ILE A 746 -2.04 -25.23 -8.48
C ILE A 746 -0.98 -25.05 -7.43
N SER A 747 -1.31 -25.24 -6.15
CA SER A 747 -0.34 -25.19 -5.07
C SER A 747 -0.48 -26.39 -4.14
N TYR A 748 0.65 -26.94 -3.69
CA TYR A 748 0.70 -28.08 -2.81
C TYR A 748 1.53 -27.76 -1.58
N GLY A 749 0.84 -27.59 -0.44
CA GLY A 749 1.45 -27.39 0.87
C GLY A 749 1.66 -28.72 1.58
N ILE A 750 2.88 -28.98 2.06
CA ILE A 750 3.32 -30.21 2.71
C ILE A 750 3.67 -29.90 4.17
N LYS A 751 3.35 -30.82 5.10
CA LYS A 751 3.66 -30.73 6.54
C LYS A 751 3.20 -29.40 7.16
N ASN A 752 1.90 -29.09 7.05
CA ASN A 752 1.30 -27.83 7.51
C ASN A 752 1.93 -26.57 6.89
N GLY A 753 2.27 -26.63 5.59
CA GLY A 753 2.83 -25.49 4.86
C GLY A 753 4.34 -25.24 5.09
N ARG A 754 5.08 -26.18 5.68
CA ARG A 754 6.55 -26.09 5.79
C ARG A 754 7.24 -26.08 4.43
N TYR A 755 6.74 -26.88 3.49
CA TYR A 755 7.20 -26.93 2.12
C TYR A 755 6.02 -26.67 1.20
N ASN A 756 6.19 -25.81 0.22
CA ASN A 756 5.16 -25.48 -0.70
C ASN A 756 5.71 -25.47 -2.12
N LEU A 757 4.95 -26.05 -3.03
CA LEU A 757 5.21 -26.04 -4.45
C LEU A 757 4.00 -25.43 -5.13
N SER A 758 4.21 -24.52 -6.08
CA SER A 758 3.13 -24.00 -6.90
C SER A 758 3.52 -23.90 -8.37
N PHE A 759 2.51 -24.01 -9.19
CA PHE A 759 2.57 -23.80 -10.63
C PHE A 759 1.42 -22.89 -11.03
N GLU A 760 1.72 -21.85 -11.82
CA GLU A 760 0.75 -20.85 -12.26
C GLU A 760 0.78 -20.72 -13.78
N CYS A 761 -0.40 -20.65 -14.39
CA CYS A 761 -0.60 -20.26 -15.77
C CYS A 761 -1.43 -18.97 -15.77
N GLN A 762 -0.78 -17.86 -16.05
CA GLN A 762 -1.43 -16.55 -16.18
C GLN A 762 -1.91 -16.35 -17.59
N ASN A 763 -3.12 -15.74 -17.75
CA ASN A 763 -3.74 -15.47 -19.05
C ASN A 763 -3.72 -16.71 -19.95
N PHE A 764 -4.27 -17.84 -19.48
CA PHE A 764 -4.16 -19.13 -20.19
C PHE A 764 -4.91 -19.14 -21.54
N THR A 765 -5.89 -18.24 -21.72
CA THR A 765 -6.58 -18.01 -23.00
C THR A 765 -5.75 -17.22 -24.00
N ASN A 766 -4.62 -16.64 -23.58
CA ASN A 766 -3.74 -15.78 -24.37
C ASN A 766 -4.46 -14.55 -24.93
N GLU A 767 -5.31 -13.94 -24.11
CA GLU A 767 -6.03 -12.70 -24.43
C GLU A 767 -5.05 -11.54 -24.57
N ARG A 768 -5.30 -10.61 -25.50
CA ARG A 768 -4.55 -9.36 -25.61
C ARG A 768 -4.99 -8.39 -24.54
N LEU A 769 -4.12 -8.11 -23.59
CA LEU A 769 -4.41 -7.31 -22.41
C LEU A 769 -3.75 -5.91 -22.51
N TYR A 770 -4.51 -4.90 -22.10
CA TYR A 770 -4.09 -3.49 -22.09
C TYR A 770 -4.60 -2.82 -20.82
N ASP A 771 -3.73 -2.23 -20.04
CA ASP A 771 -4.13 -1.39 -18.90
C ASP A 771 -4.07 0.11 -19.26
N ASN A 772 -3.24 0.46 -20.25
CA ASN A 772 -3.18 1.78 -20.88
C ASN A 772 -3.40 1.65 -22.38
N PHE A 773 -3.81 2.76 -23.01
CA PHE A 773 -4.03 2.79 -24.45
C PHE A 773 -2.79 2.31 -25.21
N SER A 774 -2.99 1.40 -26.15
CA SER A 774 -2.03 0.76 -27.06
C SER A 774 -0.87 -0.02 -26.41
N LEU A 775 -0.60 0.09 -25.11
CA LEU A 775 0.47 -0.66 -24.44
C LEU A 775 0.01 -2.08 -24.12
N GLN A 776 0.38 -3.02 -24.95
CA GLN A 776 0.04 -4.44 -24.79
C GLN A 776 0.86 -5.07 -23.65
N LYS A 777 0.18 -5.76 -22.74
CA LYS A 777 0.79 -6.58 -21.68
C LYS A 777 1.22 -7.95 -22.20
N ALA A 778 1.93 -8.69 -21.36
CA ALA A 778 2.31 -10.07 -21.67
C ALA A 778 1.09 -10.94 -21.95
N GLY A 779 1.19 -11.81 -22.95
CA GLY A 779 0.24 -12.89 -23.22
C GLY A 779 0.32 -14.00 -22.17
N ARG A 780 0.06 -15.25 -22.56
CA ARG A 780 0.14 -16.42 -21.67
C ARG A 780 1.53 -16.58 -21.08
N ALA A 781 1.58 -16.76 -19.75
CA ALA A 781 2.83 -16.92 -19.01
C ALA A 781 2.72 -18.04 -17.97
N PHE A 782 3.84 -18.74 -17.73
CA PHE A 782 3.93 -19.85 -16.79
C PHE A 782 4.98 -19.55 -15.72
N TYR A 783 4.67 -19.89 -14.47
CA TYR A 783 5.56 -19.70 -13.33
C TYR A 783 5.53 -20.90 -12.42
N GLY A 784 6.69 -21.26 -11.87
CA GLY A 784 6.84 -22.24 -10.80
C GLY A 784 7.44 -21.58 -9.56
N LYS A 785 6.96 -21.92 -8.35
CA LYS A 785 7.48 -21.41 -7.08
C LYS A 785 7.72 -22.54 -6.09
N VAL A 786 8.83 -22.45 -5.39
CA VAL A 786 9.14 -23.26 -4.21
C VAL A 786 9.25 -22.34 -3.01
N ARG A 787 8.60 -22.71 -1.90
CA ARG A 787 8.71 -21.98 -0.62
C ARG A 787 8.93 -22.92 0.53
N ILE A 788 9.81 -22.55 1.43
CA ILE A 788 10.05 -23.23 2.70
C ILE A 788 9.73 -22.27 3.85
N TYR A 789 9.10 -22.83 4.89
CA TYR A 789 8.78 -22.09 6.10
C TYR A 789 9.12 -22.90 7.33
N PHE A 790 10.00 -22.37 8.18
CA PHE A 790 10.38 -22.94 9.46
C PHE A 790 10.21 -21.89 10.56
N GLY A 791 9.86 -22.32 11.78
CA GLY A 791 9.79 -21.45 12.96
C GLY A 791 9.36 -22.22 14.20
N ASN A 792 9.90 -21.77 15.34
CA ASN A 792 9.58 -22.26 16.69
C ASN A 792 9.14 -21.08 17.56
#